data_9044e789561d5ba8bdc689b892a85ccd
#
_entry.id   9044e789561d5ba8bdc689b892a85ccd
#
_cell.length_a   1.000
_cell.length_b   1.000
_cell.length_c   1.000
_cell.angle_alpha   90.00
_cell.angle_beta   90.00
_cell.angle_gamma   90.00
#
_symmetry.space_group_name_H-M   'P 1'
#
loop_
_entity.id
_entity.type
_entity.pdbx_description
1 polymer ?
#
loop_
_entity_poly.entity_id
_entity_poly.type
_entity_poly.pdbx_seq_one_letter_code
_entity_poly.pdbx_strand_id
1 'polypeptide(L)'
;MKKFLRKKPIKLNDTRKYTARILFIFLVLFLIILVLFLNISKMNKTLNESTEQYVADVIEQLSADVSFRMDINLMYVEQLANSIERMPSHLITEEFLEKRGANIKFDQLILVDTQGKKSSGDTVCEPLLEWLNQSEKNYEKSQIAYIGTGELLFLAPVQKQGEENKILIGMYENKKIQEFLNLAGFGGKGISYIADKSGEIVISPGDVKLFKETRKILKDRSEQFDRNNLADKENYRAVDQIIKEIHKDKSGLIYLDSAGNMPIIISYYVLGINDWVLFSMLPQNILIEESETYMQWTTRIIVAISIIMIFLLLYAITNYRKSQQYLEQIAFYDSLTGGRNNASFQIQCKEVLETAPPKGYTIVFLNIRGFKHINENFGVEEGNKTLKYIYHILISCMQGKEFVTRSESDRFFLFMHEGEETAVRRRLDEILKKIYSFAGKENIQYSLIINQGAYIIDNPDMDIRIIQDRARTAAGYQREGNQCVFYDKNLTEKVNREIKLDALFEESIQNGDFQLYLQPKVSLKKNEICGAEALVRWIHPEYGMIYPSDFIPLFEKNGKICRLDIYMFEEVCKLVQQWKKEKRKLIPISVNLSRRNIGMGNFLQKYVEIKEKYDIPDSLIEFELTESLFFDNQQIQIVKQIVNEMHVHGFLCSLDDFGFGYSSLALLKEVDVDTIKLDRQFFFGDSDKMWKVVNKLISLAKELGIHIVAEGIETSEQIICLKENDCDMVQGYIYSKPITVSEFMVWFDTYGREK
;
A
#
# COMPACT_ATOMS: atom_id res chain seq x y z
N MET A 1 0.33 -15.16 29.17
CA MET A 1 0.42 -14.75 27.78
C MET A 1 0.19 -13.26 27.51
N LYS A 2 -0.65 -12.51 28.25
CA LYS A 2 -0.89 -11.04 28.05
C LYS A 2 0.18 -10.09 28.60
N LYS A 3 1.18 -10.55 29.37
CA LYS A 3 2.21 -9.69 30.02
C LYS A 3 3.51 -9.52 29.22
N PHE A 4 3.72 -10.29 28.14
CA PHE A 4 4.94 -10.23 27.32
C PHE A 4 4.86 -9.30 26.10
N LEU A 5 3.66 -8.76 25.79
CA LEU A 5 3.44 -7.90 24.63
C LEU A 5 3.65 -6.39 24.86
N ARG A 6 4.16 -6.00 26.06
CA ARG A 6 4.56 -4.61 26.33
C ARG A 6 6.08 -4.43 26.20
N LYS A 7 6.64 -4.63 25.02
CA LYS A 7 7.95 -4.07 24.70
C LYS A 7 7.76 -2.82 23.84
N LYS A 8 8.45 -1.75 24.28
CA LYS A 8 8.46 -0.42 23.68
C LYS A 8 8.55 -0.53 22.16
N PRO A 9 7.71 0.19 21.43
CA PRO A 9 7.87 0.29 19.98
C PRO A 9 9.25 0.88 19.70
N ILE A 10 9.91 0.31 18.73
CA ILE A 10 11.08 0.92 18.10
C ILE A 10 10.70 2.38 17.84
N LYS A 11 11.46 3.32 18.44
CA LYS A 11 11.27 4.75 18.20
C LYS A 11 11.57 5.05 16.76
N LEU A 12 10.62 4.84 15.89
CA LEU A 12 10.65 5.45 14.58
C LEU A 12 10.48 6.95 14.77
N ASN A 13 11.46 7.71 14.33
CA ASN A 13 11.49 9.17 14.29
C ASN A 13 10.34 9.75 13.44
N ASP A 14 9.45 8.91 12.91
CA ASP A 14 8.33 9.24 12.03
C ASP A 14 7.01 9.55 12.74
N THR A 15 6.88 9.28 14.03
CA THR A 15 5.64 9.67 14.74
C THR A 15 5.44 11.18 14.73
N ARG A 16 6.53 11.98 14.80
CA ARG A 16 6.46 13.44 14.67
C ARG A 16 6.02 13.91 13.28
N LYS A 17 6.52 13.30 12.21
CA LYS A 17 6.10 13.65 10.84
C LYS A 17 4.64 13.24 10.57
N TYR A 18 4.20 12.17 11.17
CA TYR A 18 2.83 11.68 11.03
C TYR A 18 1.83 12.54 11.80
N THR A 19 2.14 12.88 13.06
CA THR A 19 1.34 13.84 13.84
C THR A 19 1.31 15.21 13.17
N ALA A 20 2.40 15.67 12.58
CA ALA A 20 2.44 16.91 11.81
C ALA A 20 1.54 16.87 10.57
N ARG A 21 1.49 15.75 9.82
CA ARG A 21 0.58 15.58 8.68
C ARG A 21 -0.89 15.55 9.11
N ILE A 22 -1.22 14.84 10.18
CA ILE A 22 -2.58 14.84 10.73
C ILE A 22 -2.96 16.24 11.19
N LEU A 23 -2.08 16.96 11.89
CA LEU A 23 -2.29 18.33 12.34
C LEU A 23 -2.48 19.28 11.15
N PHE A 24 -1.71 19.11 10.09
CA PHE A 24 -1.86 19.88 8.85
C PHE A 24 -3.22 19.64 8.18
N ILE A 25 -3.68 18.39 8.11
CA ILE A 25 -5.01 18.05 7.57
C ILE A 25 -6.11 18.67 8.45
N PHE A 26 -5.96 18.63 9.78
CA PHE A 26 -6.88 19.28 10.71
C PHE A 26 -6.89 20.81 10.51
N LEU A 27 -5.73 21.42 10.33
CA LEU A 27 -5.62 22.85 10.05
C LEU A 27 -6.31 23.24 8.75
N VAL A 28 -6.12 22.46 7.68
CA VAL A 28 -6.79 22.67 6.38
C VAL A 28 -8.30 22.52 6.52
N LEU A 29 -8.77 21.50 7.24
CA LEU A 29 -10.20 21.28 7.49
C LEU A 29 -10.81 22.43 8.31
N PHE A 30 -10.13 22.87 9.35
CA PHE A 30 -10.52 24.02 10.16
C PHE A 30 -10.60 25.30 9.32
N LEU A 31 -9.62 25.55 8.44
CA LEU A 31 -9.61 26.68 7.52
C LEU A 31 -10.81 26.64 6.54
N ILE A 32 -11.12 25.46 6.01
CA ILE A 32 -12.28 25.29 5.11
C ILE A 32 -13.57 25.59 5.86
N ILE A 33 -13.77 25.06 7.06
CA ILE A 33 -14.95 25.33 7.89
C ILE A 33 -15.04 26.82 8.25
N LEU A 34 -13.92 27.45 8.59
CA LEU A 34 -13.85 28.89 8.88
C LEU A 34 -14.23 29.72 7.66
N VAL A 35 -13.70 29.38 6.46
CA VAL A 35 -14.07 30.08 5.21
C VAL A 35 -15.54 29.92 4.90
N LEU A 36 -16.12 28.73 5.11
CA LEU A 36 -17.54 28.47 4.92
C LEU A 36 -18.38 29.31 5.90
N PHE A 37 -17.99 29.38 7.15
CA PHE A 37 -18.65 30.20 8.17
C PHE A 37 -18.59 31.70 7.85
N LEU A 38 -17.43 32.20 7.42
CA LEU A 38 -17.26 33.59 6.99
C LEU A 38 -18.09 33.89 5.74
N ASN A 39 -18.21 32.97 4.80
CA ASN A 39 -19.07 33.12 3.63
C ASN A 39 -20.55 33.19 4.00
N ILE A 40 -21.05 32.37 4.95
CA ILE A 40 -22.43 32.45 5.44
C ILE A 40 -22.68 33.81 6.08
N SER A 41 -21.77 34.29 6.93
CA SER A 41 -21.86 35.60 7.57
C SER A 41 -21.88 36.75 6.55
N LYS A 42 -21.01 36.66 5.53
CA LYS A 42 -20.98 37.65 4.44
C LYS A 42 -22.25 37.60 3.59
N MET A 43 -22.77 36.40 3.32
CA MET A 43 -24.01 36.23 2.56
C MET A 43 -25.19 36.85 3.29
N ASN A 44 -25.32 36.67 4.62
CA ASN A 44 -26.36 37.33 5.44
C ASN A 44 -26.32 38.85 5.33
N LYS A 45 -25.12 39.42 5.41
CA LYS A 45 -24.95 40.87 5.28
C LYS A 45 -25.36 41.38 3.89
N THR A 46 -24.88 40.70 2.84
CA THR A 46 -25.21 41.03 1.44
C THR A 46 -26.72 40.89 1.15
N LEU A 47 -27.37 39.91 1.77
CA LEU A 47 -28.80 39.64 1.60
C LEU A 47 -29.63 40.80 2.22
N ASN A 48 -29.26 41.28 3.42
CA ASN A 48 -29.89 42.40 4.04
C ASN A 48 -29.71 43.70 3.22
N GLU A 49 -28.49 43.98 2.77
CA GLU A 49 -28.20 45.14 1.92
C GLU A 49 -28.95 45.06 0.58
N SER A 50 -29.07 43.91 -0.03
CA SER A 50 -29.81 43.67 -1.26
C SER A 50 -31.33 43.83 -1.05
N THR A 51 -31.84 43.44 0.11
CA THR A 51 -33.27 43.60 0.48
C THR A 51 -33.61 45.08 0.66
N GLU A 52 -32.76 45.85 1.35
CA GLU A 52 -32.93 47.29 1.50
C GLU A 52 -32.94 48.00 0.14
N GLN A 53 -32.00 47.65 -0.73
CA GLN A 53 -31.92 48.21 -2.07
C GLN A 53 -33.18 47.88 -2.89
N TYR A 54 -33.63 46.62 -2.84
CA TYR A 54 -34.85 46.21 -3.55
C TYR A 54 -36.07 46.95 -3.10
N VAL A 55 -36.26 47.19 -1.78
CA VAL A 55 -37.38 47.96 -1.24
C VAL A 55 -37.29 49.43 -1.67
N ALA A 56 -36.11 50.03 -1.66
CA ALA A 56 -35.89 51.40 -2.12
C ALA A 56 -36.20 51.53 -3.62
N ASP A 57 -35.72 50.62 -4.45
CA ASP A 57 -35.95 50.63 -5.92
C ASP A 57 -37.44 50.51 -6.24
N VAL A 58 -38.18 49.62 -5.55
CA VAL A 58 -39.63 49.43 -5.77
C VAL A 58 -40.41 50.67 -5.40
N ILE A 59 -40.10 51.33 -4.26
CA ILE A 59 -40.86 52.55 -3.88
C ILE A 59 -40.52 53.71 -4.81
N GLU A 60 -39.27 53.87 -5.24
CA GLU A 60 -38.88 54.86 -6.24
C GLU A 60 -39.63 54.66 -7.55
N GLN A 61 -39.70 53.41 -8.04
CA GLN A 61 -40.48 53.10 -9.26
C GLN A 61 -41.97 53.40 -9.06
N LEU A 62 -42.52 52.96 -7.90
CA LEU A 62 -43.92 53.20 -7.58
C LEU A 62 -44.25 54.74 -7.49
N SER A 63 -43.34 55.49 -6.89
CA SER A 63 -43.50 56.96 -6.79
C SER A 63 -43.47 57.65 -8.16
N ALA A 64 -42.55 57.16 -9.06
CA ALA A 64 -42.50 57.67 -10.43
C ALA A 64 -43.79 57.35 -11.21
N ASP A 65 -44.32 56.14 -11.06
CA ASP A 65 -45.54 55.68 -11.71
C ASP A 65 -46.78 56.52 -11.21
N VAL A 66 -46.83 56.77 -9.89
CA VAL A 66 -47.90 57.64 -9.28
C VAL A 66 -47.81 59.02 -9.81
N SER A 67 -46.65 59.68 -9.74
CA SER A 67 -46.42 61.03 -10.24
C SER A 67 -46.78 61.13 -11.72
N PHE A 68 -46.29 60.15 -12.55
CA PHE A 68 -46.61 60.14 -13.97
C PHE A 68 -48.12 60.07 -14.26
N ARG A 69 -48.87 59.23 -13.51
CA ARG A 69 -50.34 59.14 -13.64
C ARG A 69 -51.04 60.45 -13.25
N MET A 70 -50.58 61.05 -12.18
CA MET A 70 -51.12 62.32 -11.75
C MET A 70 -50.87 63.43 -12.79
N ASP A 71 -49.66 63.53 -13.33
CA ASP A 71 -49.29 64.49 -14.37
C ASP A 71 -50.07 64.29 -15.67
N ILE A 72 -50.24 63.02 -16.09
CA ILE A 72 -51.04 62.66 -17.29
C ILE A 72 -52.50 63.07 -17.08
N ASN A 73 -53.07 62.77 -15.93
CA ASN A 73 -54.43 63.12 -15.66
C ASN A 73 -54.62 64.72 -15.63
N LEU A 74 -53.69 65.42 -15.04
CA LEU A 74 -53.65 66.85 -15.09
C LEU A 74 -53.55 67.43 -16.52
N MET A 75 -52.62 66.87 -17.29
CA MET A 75 -52.41 67.16 -18.72
C MET A 75 -53.73 66.97 -19.52
N TYR A 76 -54.46 65.87 -19.30
CA TYR A 76 -55.73 65.62 -19.98
C TYR A 76 -56.75 66.68 -19.65
N VAL A 77 -56.85 67.12 -18.38
CA VAL A 77 -57.79 68.21 -18.00
C VAL A 77 -57.33 69.53 -18.61
N GLU A 78 -56.03 69.85 -18.65
CA GLU A 78 -55.46 71.01 -19.33
C GLU A 78 -55.77 71.07 -20.80
N GLN A 79 -55.49 69.94 -21.53
CA GLN A 79 -55.77 69.86 -22.96
C GLN A 79 -57.24 70.00 -23.25
N LEU A 80 -58.11 69.45 -22.41
CA LEU A 80 -59.55 69.64 -22.54
C LEU A 80 -59.95 71.05 -22.21
N ALA A 81 -59.46 71.73 -21.18
CA ALA A 81 -59.63 73.09 -20.85
C ALA A 81 -59.28 73.99 -22.02
N ASN A 82 -58.10 73.88 -22.60
CA ASN A 82 -57.64 74.55 -23.78
C ASN A 82 -58.56 74.36 -25.02
N SER A 83 -59.18 73.16 -25.14
CA SER A 83 -60.11 72.81 -26.20
C SER A 83 -61.47 73.57 -25.95
N ILE A 84 -61.95 73.63 -24.73
CA ILE A 84 -63.15 74.28 -24.31
C ILE A 84 -63.06 75.82 -24.53
N GLU A 85 -61.92 76.44 -24.29
CA GLU A 85 -61.66 77.84 -24.55
C GLU A 85 -61.97 78.22 -26.02
N ARG A 86 -61.68 77.33 -26.97
CA ARG A 86 -61.87 77.55 -28.42
C ARG A 86 -63.25 77.15 -28.91
N MET A 87 -64.08 76.48 -28.05
CA MET A 87 -65.42 76.01 -28.46
C MET A 87 -66.50 77.07 -28.19
N PRO A 88 -67.57 77.17 -29.03
CA PRO A 88 -68.72 77.99 -28.70
C PRO A 88 -69.42 77.56 -27.40
N SER A 89 -69.79 78.49 -26.52
CA SER A 89 -70.28 78.19 -25.17
C SER A 89 -71.58 77.34 -25.17
N HIS A 90 -72.40 77.42 -26.21
CA HIS A 90 -73.63 76.62 -26.33
C HIS A 90 -73.34 75.09 -26.62
N LEU A 91 -72.12 74.71 -27.00
CA LEU A 91 -71.72 73.34 -27.24
C LEU A 91 -71.14 72.69 -25.99
N ILE A 92 -70.87 73.41 -24.94
CA ILE A 92 -70.30 72.88 -23.72
C ILE A 92 -71.47 72.54 -22.74
N THR A 93 -72.10 71.44 -23.04
CA THR A 93 -73.18 70.88 -22.23
C THR A 93 -72.63 69.91 -21.20
N GLU A 94 -73.43 69.60 -20.15
CA GLU A 94 -73.09 68.57 -19.20
C GLU A 94 -72.87 67.22 -19.85
N GLU A 95 -73.73 66.86 -20.79
CA GLU A 95 -73.61 65.63 -21.57
C GLU A 95 -72.26 65.53 -22.34
N PHE A 96 -71.79 66.71 -22.86
CA PHE A 96 -70.45 66.80 -23.51
C PHE A 96 -69.35 66.55 -22.50
N LEU A 97 -69.42 67.15 -21.32
CA LEU A 97 -68.43 66.99 -20.25
C LEU A 97 -68.42 65.57 -19.72
N GLU A 98 -69.60 64.93 -19.48
CA GLU A 98 -69.77 63.61 -19.00
C GLU A 98 -69.15 62.56 -20.03
N LYS A 99 -69.49 62.72 -21.30
CA LYS A 99 -68.94 61.86 -22.36
C LYS A 99 -67.44 62.00 -22.51
N ARG A 100 -66.92 63.22 -22.34
CA ARG A 100 -65.48 63.46 -22.39
C ARG A 100 -64.78 62.97 -21.15
N GLY A 101 -65.37 63.12 -19.96
CA GLY A 101 -64.85 62.57 -18.70
C GLY A 101 -64.75 61.08 -18.77
N ALA A 102 -65.76 60.40 -19.22
CA ALA A 102 -65.77 58.96 -19.39
C ALA A 102 -64.63 58.43 -20.39
N ASN A 103 -64.39 59.15 -21.47
CA ASN A 103 -63.33 58.86 -22.45
C ASN A 103 -61.93 58.98 -21.87
N ILE A 104 -61.69 59.91 -20.92
CA ILE A 104 -60.41 60.12 -20.24
C ILE A 104 -60.36 59.45 -18.85
N LYS A 105 -61.39 58.58 -18.55
CA LYS A 105 -61.50 57.82 -17.31
C LYS A 105 -61.65 58.58 -16.00
N PHE A 106 -62.08 59.85 -16.07
CA PHE A 106 -62.53 60.64 -14.86
C PHE A 106 -63.91 60.17 -14.46
N ASP A 107 -64.15 60.16 -13.15
CA ASP A 107 -65.48 59.76 -12.60
C ASP A 107 -66.52 60.91 -12.87
N GLN A 108 -66.09 62.17 -12.76
CA GLN A 108 -66.87 63.29 -13.12
C GLN A 108 -66.01 64.41 -13.69
N LEU A 109 -66.52 65.12 -14.66
CA LEU A 109 -65.89 66.35 -15.21
C LEU A 109 -66.89 67.47 -15.16
N ILE A 110 -66.55 68.55 -14.47
CA ILE A 110 -67.41 69.69 -14.26
C ILE A 110 -66.72 70.99 -14.64
N LEU A 111 -67.47 71.95 -15.19
CA LEU A 111 -66.98 73.29 -15.49
C LEU A 111 -67.73 74.30 -14.54
N VAL A 112 -67.00 74.95 -13.70
CA VAL A 112 -67.52 75.81 -12.66
C VAL A 112 -66.95 77.24 -12.80
N ASP A 113 -67.69 78.25 -12.33
CA ASP A 113 -67.16 79.60 -12.18
C ASP A 113 -66.32 79.75 -10.88
N THR A 114 -65.77 80.91 -10.64
CA THR A 114 -64.91 81.16 -9.47
C THR A 114 -65.72 81.14 -8.15
N GLN A 115 -67.07 81.16 -8.21
CA GLN A 115 -68.00 81.07 -7.05
C GLN A 115 -68.54 79.65 -6.88
N GLY A 116 -68.04 78.67 -7.63
CA GLY A 116 -68.46 77.25 -7.56
C GLY A 116 -69.80 76.96 -8.20
N LYS A 117 -70.30 77.79 -9.09
CA LYS A 117 -71.59 77.59 -9.78
C LYS A 117 -71.27 76.84 -11.11
N LYS A 118 -71.96 75.69 -11.31
CA LYS A 118 -71.87 74.91 -12.56
C LYS A 118 -72.51 75.68 -13.72
N SER A 119 -72.13 75.32 -14.92
CA SER A 119 -72.73 75.84 -16.15
C SER A 119 -74.22 75.49 -16.27
N SER A 120 -74.76 74.52 -15.55
CA SER A 120 -76.19 74.21 -15.42
C SER A 120 -76.93 75.08 -14.48
N GLY A 121 -76.27 75.92 -13.71
CA GLY A 121 -76.86 76.77 -12.71
C GLY A 121 -76.83 76.23 -11.29
N ASP A 122 -76.51 74.91 -11.14
CA ASP A 122 -76.36 74.23 -9.85
C ASP A 122 -75.08 74.56 -9.16
N THR A 123 -75.05 74.57 -7.82
CA THR A 123 -73.86 74.79 -7.02
C THR A 123 -73.15 73.46 -6.80
N VAL A 124 -71.81 73.45 -6.76
CA VAL A 124 -71.04 72.26 -6.42
C VAL A 124 -71.30 71.81 -4.98
N CYS A 125 -70.88 70.58 -4.63
CA CYS A 125 -71.03 70.04 -3.28
C CYS A 125 -70.30 70.94 -2.23
N GLU A 126 -70.83 70.97 -1.03
CA GLU A 126 -70.39 71.88 0.05
C GLU A 126 -68.85 71.77 0.31
N PRO A 127 -68.18 70.59 0.37
CA PRO A 127 -66.73 70.53 0.55
C PRO A 127 -65.92 71.12 -0.60
N LEU A 128 -66.39 71.01 -1.81
CA LEU A 128 -65.71 71.62 -2.99
C LEU A 128 -65.94 73.08 -3.00
N LEU A 129 -67.13 73.54 -2.60
CA LEU A 129 -67.48 75.00 -2.46
C LEU A 129 -66.61 75.67 -1.39
N GLU A 130 -66.49 75.06 -0.20
CA GLU A 130 -65.62 75.53 0.86
C GLU A 130 -64.18 75.63 0.42
N TRP A 131 -63.68 74.57 -0.30
CA TRP A 131 -62.33 74.52 -0.84
C TRP A 131 -62.11 75.62 -1.88
N LEU A 132 -63.04 75.84 -2.81
CA LEU A 132 -62.99 76.95 -3.79
C LEU A 132 -63.00 78.31 -3.17
N ASN A 133 -63.75 78.55 -2.06
CA ASN A 133 -63.85 79.81 -1.36
C ASN A 133 -62.69 80.13 -0.44
N GLN A 134 -61.77 79.22 -0.22
CA GLN A 134 -60.55 79.52 0.53
C GLN A 134 -59.63 80.42 -0.29
N SER A 135 -59.48 81.68 0.13
CA SER A 135 -59.08 82.87 -0.62
C SER A 135 -57.64 83.03 -1.10
N GLU A 136 -56.81 82.02 -0.97
CA GLU A 136 -55.41 82.10 -1.37
C GLU A 136 -55.00 81.21 -2.55
N LYS A 137 -55.97 80.67 -3.30
CA LYS A 137 -55.69 79.72 -4.37
C LYS A 137 -55.54 80.45 -5.71
N ASN A 138 -54.37 80.21 -6.34
CA ASN A 138 -54.08 80.77 -7.65
C ASN A 138 -54.74 79.85 -8.74
N TYR A 139 -55.96 80.30 -9.17
CA TYR A 139 -56.71 79.61 -10.23
C TYR A 139 -56.17 79.88 -11.64
N GLU A 140 -55.05 80.53 -11.76
CA GLU A 140 -54.42 80.82 -13.06
C GLU A 140 -53.53 79.66 -13.55
N LYS A 141 -53.29 78.68 -12.70
CA LYS A 141 -52.47 77.54 -13.04
C LYS A 141 -53.23 76.25 -12.80
N SER A 142 -52.96 75.26 -13.63
CA SER A 142 -53.44 73.93 -13.39
C SER A 142 -52.79 73.29 -12.15
N GLN A 143 -53.58 72.57 -11.37
CA GLN A 143 -53.13 72.00 -10.11
C GLN A 143 -53.94 70.74 -9.75
N ILE A 144 -53.40 69.98 -8.88
CA ILE A 144 -54.06 68.80 -8.28
C ILE A 144 -54.46 69.18 -6.87
N ALA A 145 -55.65 68.84 -6.44
CA ALA A 145 -56.13 69.14 -5.07
C ALA A 145 -56.83 67.94 -4.48
N TYR A 146 -56.88 67.91 -3.14
CA TYR A 146 -57.62 66.94 -2.36
C TYR A 146 -58.52 67.69 -1.36
N ILE A 147 -59.79 67.31 -1.34
CA ILE A 147 -60.79 68.05 -0.53
C ILE A 147 -61.35 67.22 0.64
N GLY A 148 -60.74 66.10 1.00
CA GLY A 148 -61.16 65.25 2.13
C GLY A 148 -62.41 64.33 1.87
N THR A 149 -63.02 64.44 0.68
CA THR A 149 -64.23 63.68 0.31
C THR A 149 -63.92 62.27 -0.29
N GLY A 150 -62.64 61.92 -0.36
CA GLY A 150 -62.19 60.63 -0.99
C GLY A 150 -62.00 60.73 -2.50
N GLU A 151 -61.91 61.98 -3.02
CA GLU A 151 -61.71 62.26 -4.44
C GLU A 151 -60.49 63.17 -4.65
N LEU A 152 -59.73 62.93 -5.69
CA LEU A 152 -58.71 63.82 -6.18
C LEU A 152 -59.27 64.73 -7.28
N LEU A 153 -58.96 66.03 -7.19
CA LEU A 153 -59.40 67.02 -8.11
C LEU A 153 -58.23 67.42 -9.00
N PHE A 154 -58.42 67.41 -10.31
CA PHE A 154 -57.50 67.89 -11.33
C PHE A 154 -58.14 69.16 -11.89
N LEU A 155 -57.57 70.32 -11.62
CA LEU A 155 -58.08 71.60 -11.98
C LEU A 155 -57.26 72.25 -13.11
N ALA A 156 -57.97 72.83 -14.11
CA ALA A 156 -57.36 73.66 -15.11
C ALA A 156 -58.18 74.88 -15.40
N PRO A 157 -57.54 76.06 -15.51
CA PRO A 157 -58.23 77.27 -15.82
C PRO A 157 -58.79 77.24 -17.26
N VAL A 158 -59.96 77.87 -17.47
CA VAL A 158 -60.59 78.11 -18.77
C VAL A 158 -60.81 79.60 -18.94
N GLN A 159 -59.95 80.22 -19.75
CA GLN A 159 -59.97 81.71 -19.94
C GLN A 159 -60.49 82.02 -21.35
N LYS A 160 -61.70 82.55 -21.43
CA LYS A 160 -62.35 82.85 -22.70
C LYS A 160 -62.55 84.34 -22.86
N GLN A 161 -62.13 84.93 -23.98
CA GLN A 161 -62.26 86.38 -24.23
C GLN A 161 -63.71 86.81 -24.12
N GLY A 162 -63.97 87.71 -23.17
CA GLY A 162 -65.31 88.28 -22.94
C GLY A 162 -66.26 87.49 -22.06
N GLU A 163 -65.85 86.41 -21.48
CA GLU A 163 -66.58 85.61 -20.49
C GLU A 163 -65.86 85.64 -19.11
N GLU A 164 -66.59 85.37 -18.03
CA GLU A 164 -65.96 85.18 -16.72
C GLU A 164 -65.07 83.94 -16.69
N ASN A 165 -63.92 84.02 -15.98
CA ASN A 165 -63.02 82.91 -15.82
C ASN A 165 -63.71 81.71 -15.23
N LYS A 166 -63.56 80.52 -15.84
CA LYS A 166 -64.10 79.26 -15.35
C LYS A 166 -62.98 78.26 -15.04
N ILE A 167 -63.27 77.32 -14.27
CA ILE A 167 -62.34 76.23 -13.90
C ILE A 167 -62.95 74.90 -14.37
N LEU A 168 -62.20 74.15 -15.17
CA LEU A 168 -62.51 72.76 -15.47
C LEU A 168 -61.95 71.84 -14.39
N ILE A 169 -62.81 71.12 -13.74
CA ILE A 169 -62.46 70.20 -12.65
C ILE A 169 -62.77 68.77 -13.10
N GLY A 170 -61.70 67.93 -13.14
CA GLY A 170 -61.81 66.52 -13.26
C GLY A 170 -61.74 65.86 -11.91
N MET A 171 -62.75 65.06 -11.56
CA MET A 171 -62.85 64.37 -10.30
C MET A 171 -62.41 62.89 -10.55
N TYR A 172 -61.50 62.40 -9.69
CA TYR A 172 -60.92 61.08 -9.78
C TYR A 172 -61.03 60.43 -8.40
N GLU A 173 -61.76 59.31 -8.33
CA GLU A 173 -62.01 58.56 -7.09
C GLU A 173 -60.68 57.93 -6.56
N ASN A 174 -60.37 58.25 -5.29
CA ASN A 174 -59.19 57.68 -4.61
C ASN A 174 -59.03 56.21 -4.71
N LYS A 175 -60.15 55.50 -4.75
CA LYS A 175 -60.15 53.99 -4.84
C LYS A 175 -59.42 53.48 -6.04
N LYS A 176 -59.48 54.10 -7.17
CA LYS A 176 -58.76 53.74 -8.40
C LYS A 176 -57.24 53.83 -8.27
N ILE A 177 -56.76 54.89 -7.55
CA ILE A 177 -55.35 55.06 -7.27
C ILE A 177 -54.89 54.05 -6.20
N GLN A 178 -55.78 53.86 -5.20
CA GLN A 178 -55.52 52.86 -4.15
C GLN A 178 -55.38 51.45 -4.69
N GLU A 179 -56.30 51.01 -5.60
CA GLU A 179 -56.20 49.74 -6.26
C GLU A 179 -54.85 49.59 -7.04
N PHE A 180 -54.44 50.63 -7.72
CA PHE A 180 -53.13 50.65 -8.39
C PHE A 180 -51.99 50.55 -7.39
N LEU A 181 -51.99 51.32 -6.30
CA LEU A 181 -50.95 51.25 -5.26
C LEU A 181 -50.83 49.89 -4.62
N ASN A 182 -51.97 49.24 -4.39
CA ASN A 182 -52.00 47.93 -3.79
C ASN A 182 -51.53 46.84 -4.76
N LEU A 183 -51.79 46.95 -6.06
CA LEU A 183 -51.36 45.98 -7.08
C LEU A 183 -49.90 46.21 -7.48
N ALA A 184 -49.44 47.42 -7.60
CA ALA A 184 -48.10 47.78 -8.06
C ALA A 184 -47.03 47.64 -6.96
N GLY A 185 -47.43 47.78 -5.67
CA GLY A 185 -46.50 47.69 -4.55
C GLY A 185 -46.25 46.24 -4.12
N PHE A 186 -45.01 45.75 -4.21
CA PHE A 186 -44.54 44.45 -3.69
C PHE A 186 -45.43 43.24 -4.03
N GLY A 187 -46.01 43.23 -5.25
CA GLY A 187 -46.86 42.14 -5.71
C GLY A 187 -48.13 41.91 -4.85
N GLY A 188 -48.67 42.97 -4.26
CA GLY A 188 -49.84 42.91 -3.41
C GLY A 188 -49.57 42.43 -1.96
N LYS A 189 -48.32 42.21 -1.59
CA LYS A 189 -47.94 41.79 -0.21
C LYS A 189 -47.64 42.99 0.71
N GLY A 190 -47.40 44.19 0.15
CA GLY A 190 -47.22 45.44 0.88
C GLY A 190 -48.44 46.33 0.85
N ILE A 191 -48.49 47.32 1.70
CA ILE A 191 -49.56 48.35 1.79
C ILE A 191 -48.92 49.68 1.48
N SER A 192 -49.44 50.36 0.44
CA SER A 192 -48.98 51.71 0.09
C SER A 192 -50.09 52.70 0.24
N TYR A 193 -49.79 53.93 0.71
CA TYR A 193 -50.73 55.06 0.87
C TYR A 193 -49.99 56.34 0.66
N ILE A 194 -50.78 57.45 0.42
CA ILE A 194 -50.24 58.79 0.27
C ILE A 194 -50.76 59.63 1.41
N ALA A 195 -49.88 60.37 2.06
CA ALA A 195 -50.19 61.38 3.04
C ALA A 195 -49.47 62.68 2.71
N ASP A 196 -49.91 63.84 3.28
CA ASP A 196 -49.14 65.06 3.20
C ASP A 196 -48.00 65.08 4.26
N LYS A 197 -47.15 66.12 4.20
CA LYS A 197 -46.04 66.27 5.17
C LYS A 197 -46.52 66.50 6.61
N SER A 198 -47.82 66.89 6.81
CA SER A 198 -48.42 67.01 8.14
C SER A 198 -48.89 65.63 8.69
N GLY A 199 -48.97 64.66 7.88
CA GLY A 199 -49.45 63.31 8.20
C GLY A 199 -50.94 63.11 7.95
N GLU A 200 -51.60 64.06 7.25
CA GLU A 200 -52.97 63.92 6.81
C GLU A 200 -53.05 63.01 5.62
N ILE A 201 -53.97 62.03 5.65
CA ILE A 201 -54.05 60.95 4.63
C ILE A 201 -54.79 61.49 3.42
N VAL A 202 -54.10 61.50 2.28
CA VAL A 202 -54.63 61.85 0.99
C VAL A 202 -55.28 60.66 0.30
N ILE A 203 -54.61 59.56 0.28
CA ILE A 203 -55.08 58.29 -0.30
C ILE A 203 -54.92 57.18 0.74
N SER A 204 -56.06 56.72 1.25
CA SER A 204 -56.07 55.69 2.29
C SER A 204 -55.99 54.27 1.71
N PRO A 205 -55.29 53.35 2.32
CA PRO A 205 -55.24 51.96 1.91
C PRO A 205 -56.50 51.13 2.29
N GLY A 206 -57.51 51.78 2.80
CA GLY A 206 -58.73 51.16 3.29
C GLY A 206 -58.58 50.58 4.70
N ASP A 207 -59.49 49.69 5.06
CA ASP A 207 -59.56 49.12 6.41
C ASP A 207 -58.59 47.89 6.60
N VAL A 208 -57.30 48.15 6.47
CA VAL A 208 -56.25 47.16 6.61
C VAL A 208 -55.70 47.20 8.03
N LYS A 209 -55.66 46.04 8.71
CA LYS A 209 -55.18 45.92 10.10
C LYS A 209 -53.77 46.50 10.31
N LEU A 210 -52.85 46.15 9.42
CA LEU A 210 -51.48 46.65 9.46
C LEU A 210 -51.41 48.18 9.40
N PHE A 211 -52.24 48.83 8.56
CA PHE A 211 -52.32 50.22 8.44
C PHE A 211 -52.88 50.90 9.72
N LYS A 212 -53.91 50.32 10.33
CA LYS A 212 -54.48 50.87 11.61
C LYS A 212 -53.44 50.78 12.74
N GLU A 213 -52.70 49.68 12.84
CA GLU A 213 -51.66 49.55 13.86
C GLU A 213 -50.52 50.57 13.65
N THR A 214 -50.03 50.72 12.43
CA THR A 214 -48.94 51.62 12.11
C THR A 214 -49.42 53.10 12.23
N ARG A 215 -50.65 53.42 11.80
CA ARG A 215 -51.21 54.73 11.96
C ARG A 215 -51.34 55.13 13.44
N LYS A 216 -51.68 54.20 14.33
CA LYS A 216 -51.66 54.46 15.77
C LYS A 216 -50.27 54.80 16.27
N ILE A 217 -49.23 54.09 15.81
CA ILE A 217 -47.83 54.38 16.13
C ILE A 217 -47.41 55.81 15.62
N LEU A 218 -47.85 56.17 14.41
CA LEU A 218 -47.50 57.45 13.80
C LEU A 218 -48.28 58.63 14.38
N LYS A 219 -49.48 58.42 14.86
CA LYS A 219 -50.42 59.49 15.34
C LYS A 219 -50.37 59.74 16.85
N ASP A 220 -50.10 58.71 17.67
CA ASP A 220 -50.07 58.82 19.15
C ASP A 220 -48.72 59.41 19.62
N ARG A 221 -48.53 60.73 19.30
CA ARG A 221 -47.32 61.48 19.67
C ARG A 221 -47.19 61.77 21.16
N SER A 222 -48.21 61.63 21.99
CA SER A 222 -48.20 62.37 23.28
C SER A 222 -48.62 61.57 24.52
N GLU A 223 -49.35 60.46 24.49
CA GLU A 223 -49.98 59.98 25.74
C GLU A 223 -49.88 58.49 26.12
N GLN A 224 -49.38 57.59 25.28
CA GLN A 224 -49.35 56.09 25.57
C GLN A 224 -48.09 55.30 25.21
N PHE A 225 -46.95 55.93 25.01
CA PHE A 225 -45.73 55.23 24.91
C PHE A 225 -45.19 54.79 26.29
N ASP A 226 -45.13 53.57 26.59
CA ASP A 226 -44.42 53.03 27.76
C ASP A 226 -42.94 53.36 27.65
N ARG A 227 -42.47 54.42 28.34
CA ARG A 227 -41.04 54.83 28.33
C ARG A 227 -40.10 53.81 28.83
N ASN A 228 -40.57 52.70 29.37
CA ASN A 228 -39.79 51.56 29.86
C ASN A 228 -39.63 50.43 28.83
N ASN A 229 -40.40 50.47 27.74
CA ASN A 229 -40.26 49.48 26.68
C ASN A 229 -39.21 49.93 25.64
N LEU A 230 -38.16 49.16 25.44
CA LEU A 230 -37.01 49.48 24.55
C LEU A 230 -37.47 49.61 23.09
N ALA A 231 -38.36 48.72 22.63
CA ALA A 231 -38.92 48.74 21.28
C ALA A 231 -39.73 49.97 20.98
N ASP A 232 -40.56 50.43 21.93
CA ASP A 232 -41.36 51.65 21.80
C ASP A 232 -40.46 52.91 21.71
N LYS A 233 -39.36 52.90 22.43
CA LYS A 233 -38.38 53.98 22.39
C LYS A 233 -37.63 54.10 21.08
N GLU A 234 -37.30 52.97 20.50
CA GLU A 234 -36.62 52.87 19.20
C GLU A 234 -37.58 53.25 18.07
N ASN A 235 -38.84 52.75 18.11
CA ASN A 235 -39.87 53.08 17.15
C ASN A 235 -40.17 54.63 17.18
N TYR A 236 -40.25 55.23 18.37
CA TYR A 236 -40.41 56.63 18.47
C TYR A 236 -39.27 57.45 17.82
N ARG A 237 -38.05 57.03 18.03
CA ARG A 237 -36.89 57.72 17.40
C ARG A 237 -36.92 57.55 15.88
N ALA A 238 -37.27 56.37 15.39
CA ALA A 238 -37.39 56.14 13.98
C ALA A 238 -38.46 56.94 13.31
N VAL A 239 -39.67 57.11 13.93
CA VAL A 239 -40.75 57.95 13.44
C VAL A 239 -40.35 59.41 13.47
N ASP A 240 -39.72 59.93 14.55
CA ASP A 240 -39.24 61.28 14.64
C ASP A 240 -38.18 61.60 13.57
N GLN A 241 -37.36 60.61 13.22
CA GLN A 241 -36.40 60.70 12.12
C GLN A 241 -37.11 60.87 10.76
N ILE A 242 -38.13 60.03 10.47
CA ILE A 242 -38.90 60.09 9.23
C ILE A 242 -39.44 61.53 9.04
N ILE A 243 -40.12 62.08 10.08
CA ILE A 243 -40.73 63.35 10.00
C ILE A 243 -39.72 64.48 9.71
N LYS A 244 -38.54 64.38 10.35
CA LYS A 244 -37.46 65.39 10.11
C LYS A 244 -36.88 65.27 8.70
N GLU A 245 -36.82 64.04 8.14
CA GLU A 245 -36.28 63.82 6.79
C GLU A 245 -37.27 64.18 5.70
N ILE A 246 -38.57 63.91 5.88
CA ILE A 246 -39.64 64.30 4.97
C ILE A 246 -39.71 65.82 4.86
N HIS A 247 -39.57 66.56 5.97
CA HIS A 247 -39.55 68.05 5.93
C HIS A 247 -38.33 68.64 5.22
N LYS A 248 -37.27 67.78 4.97
CA LYS A 248 -36.09 68.16 4.19
C LYS A 248 -36.12 67.57 2.76
N ASP A 249 -37.30 67.17 2.30
CA ASP A 249 -37.53 66.55 0.99
C ASP A 249 -36.66 65.29 0.74
N LYS A 250 -36.37 64.55 1.81
CA LYS A 250 -35.61 63.30 1.70
C LYS A 250 -36.54 62.11 1.73
N SER A 251 -36.21 61.08 0.90
CA SER A 251 -36.80 59.74 0.87
C SER A 251 -35.92 58.79 1.66
N GLY A 252 -36.51 57.71 2.19
CA GLY A 252 -35.75 56.78 2.99
C GLY A 252 -36.52 55.52 3.41
N LEU A 253 -35.87 54.74 4.27
CA LEU A 253 -36.40 53.49 4.78
C LEU A 253 -36.09 53.36 6.27
N ILE A 254 -37.03 52.85 7.05
CA ILE A 254 -36.81 52.55 8.46
C ILE A 254 -37.45 51.20 8.83
N TYR A 255 -37.00 50.68 9.95
CA TYR A 255 -37.56 49.46 10.56
C TYR A 255 -38.34 49.88 11.82
N LEU A 256 -39.54 49.34 11.97
CA LEU A 256 -40.34 49.49 13.18
C LEU A 256 -40.59 48.11 13.78
N ASP A 257 -40.30 47.94 15.06
CA ASP A 257 -40.70 46.75 15.81
C ASP A 257 -42.15 46.86 16.24
N SER A 258 -42.98 45.98 15.77
CA SER A 258 -44.36 45.88 16.23
C SER A 258 -44.43 45.14 17.57
N ALA A 259 -45.07 45.71 18.56
CA ALA A 259 -45.25 45.15 19.90
C ALA A 259 -45.94 43.75 19.79
N GLY A 260 -45.12 42.71 19.73
CA GLY A 260 -45.56 41.32 19.79
C GLY A 260 -45.51 40.50 18.50
N ASN A 261 -45.28 41.06 17.32
CA ASN A 261 -45.15 40.29 16.08
C ASN A 261 -44.48 41.09 14.95
N MET A 262 -43.33 40.65 14.54
CA MET A 262 -42.64 40.95 13.27
C MET A 262 -42.32 42.43 12.99
N PRO A 263 -41.05 42.73 12.77
CA PRO A 263 -40.62 44.04 12.34
C PRO A 263 -41.25 44.44 10.98
N ILE A 264 -41.65 45.72 10.87
CA ILE A 264 -42.25 46.27 9.66
C ILE A 264 -41.22 47.21 9.04
N ILE A 265 -41.03 47.07 7.74
CA ILE A 265 -40.24 48.00 6.95
C ILE A 265 -41.18 49.09 6.45
N ILE A 266 -40.91 50.34 6.78
CA ILE A 266 -41.58 51.49 6.23
C ILE A 266 -40.60 52.20 5.31
N SER A 267 -40.97 52.30 4.04
CA SER A 267 -40.29 53.15 3.10
C SER A 267 -41.14 54.31 2.75
N TYR A 268 -40.55 55.47 2.56
CA TYR A 268 -41.25 56.75 2.25
C TYR A 268 -40.52 57.50 1.15
N TYR A 269 -41.31 58.11 0.25
CA TYR A 269 -40.81 58.85 -0.89
C TYR A 269 -41.62 60.14 -1.09
N VAL A 270 -40.91 61.26 -1.19
CA VAL A 270 -41.56 62.61 -1.41
C VAL A 270 -41.89 62.72 -2.88
N LEU A 271 -43.20 62.92 -3.21
CA LEU A 271 -43.71 62.89 -4.58
C LEU A 271 -43.45 64.18 -5.39
N GLY A 272 -43.07 65.27 -4.75
CA GLY A 272 -42.89 66.56 -5.39
C GLY A 272 -44.21 67.25 -5.84
N ILE A 273 -45.36 66.67 -5.47
CA ILE A 273 -46.71 67.19 -5.77
C ILE A 273 -47.38 67.56 -4.45
N ASN A 274 -47.79 68.80 -4.25
CA ASN A 274 -48.56 69.28 -3.10
C ASN A 274 -48.01 68.87 -1.71
N ASP A 275 -46.68 68.69 -1.57
CA ASP A 275 -46.06 68.18 -0.35
C ASP A 275 -46.51 66.77 0.05
N TRP A 276 -46.93 65.98 -0.92
CA TRP A 276 -47.36 64.58 -0.68
C TRP A 276 -46.20 63.63 -0.59
N VAL A 277 -46.37 62.64 0.27
CA VAL A 277 -45.40 61.60 0.54
C VAL A 277 -46.05 60.21 0.32
N LEU A 278 -45.46 59.41 -0.50
CA LEU A 278 -45.83 58.03 -0.66
C LEU A 278 -45.17 57.15 0.44
N PHE A 279 -45.97 56.49 1.22
CA PHE A 279 -45.55 55.56 2.22
C PHE A 279 -45.83 54.14 1.73
N SER A 280 -44.89 53.22 1.95
CA SER A 280 -45.10 51.78 1.72
C SER A 280 -44.67 51.00 2.95
N MET A 281 -45.52 50.11 3.41
CA MET A 281 -45.30 49.24 4.56
C MET A 281 -45.24 47.82 4.14
N LEU A 282 -44.18 47.12 4.57
CA LEU A 282 -43.95 45.71 4.25
C LEU A 282 -43.55 44.95 5.51
N PRO A 283 -44.23 43.90 5.89
CA PRO A 283 -43.73 42.97 6.92
C PRO A 283 -42.42 42.36 6.50
N GLN A 284 -41.40 42.40 7.36
CA GLN A 284 -40.03 41.92 7.03
C GLN A 284 -39.98 40.43 6.67
N ASN A 285 -40.86 39.63 7.30
CA ASN A 285 -40.93 38.17 7.04
C ASN A 285 -41.22 37.84 5.56
N ILE A 286 -41.98 38.68 4.87
CA ILE A 286 -42.38 38.45 3.48
C ILE A 286 -41.17 38.48 2.54
N LEU A 287 -40.16 39.31 2.83
CA LEU A 287 -38.94 39.42 2.06
C LEU A 287 -37.89 38.41 2.50
N ILE A 288 -37.95 37.96 3.75
CA ILE A 288 -36.96 37.08 4.35
C ILE A 288 -37.32 35.61 4.16
N GLU A 289 -38.62 35.25 4.08
CA GLU A 289 -39.10 33.87 4.11
C GLU A 289 -38.50 32.99 3.00
N GLU A 290 -38.38 33.44 1.78
CA GLU A 290 -37.70 32.74 0.68
C GLU A 290 -36.18 32.66 0.91
N SER A 291 -35.58 33.72 1.44
CA SER A 291 -34.14 33.80 1.71
C SER A 291 -33.72 32.96 2.91
N GLU A 292 -34.50 32.93 3.99
CA GLU A 292 -34.26 32.10 5.16
C GLU A 292 -34.34 30.62 4.81
N THR A 293 -35.31 30.22 4.01
CA THR A 293 -35.42 28.84 3.54
C THR A 293 -34.19 28.43 2.73
N TYR A 294 -33.72 29.26 1.82
CA TYR A 294 -32.53 29.02 1.02
C TYR A 294 -31.28 28.95 1.90
N MET A 295 -31.16 29.80 2.90
CA MET A 295 -30.03 29.85 3.82
C MET A 295 -30.01 28.64 4.78
N GLN A 296 -31.14 28.19 5.24
CA GLN A 296 -31.25 26.96 6.04
C GLN A 296 -30.85 25.75 5.23
N TRP A 297 -31.26 25.63 3.96
CA TRP A 297 -30.85 24.57 3.06
C TRP A 297 -29.35 24.56 2.79
N THR A 298 -28.74 25.72 2.49
CA THR A 298 -27.31 25.84 2.27
C THR A 298 -26.50 25.49 3.51
N THR A 299 -26.94 25.93 4.68
CA THR A 299 -26.31 25.59 5.96
C THR A 299 -26.37 24.09 6.23
N ARG A 300 -27.52 23.44 6.01
CA ARG A 300 -27.66 21.98 6.16
C ARG A 300 -26.75 21.21 5.21
N ILE A 301 -26.61 21.64 3.96
CA ILE A 301 -25.70 21.06 2.96
C ILE A 301 -24.26 21.19 3.42
N ILE A 302 -23.82 22.35 3.90
CA ILE A 302 -22.47 22.58 4.40
C ILE A 302 -22.17 21.69 5.61
N VAL A 303 -23.09 21.59 6.54
CA VAL A 303 -22.96 20.68 7.70
C VAL A 303 -22.85 19.22 7.26
N ALA A 304 -23.70 18.80 6.33
CA ALA A 304 -23.66 17.44 5.79
C ALA A 304 -22.33 17.13 5.10
N ILE A 305 -21.81 18.04 4.26
CA ILE A 305 -20.50 17.91 3.62
C ILE A 305 -19.38 17.83 4.67
N SER A 306 -19.45 18.67 5.72
CA SER A 306 -18.46 18.66 6.80
C SER A 306 -18.45 17.33 7.55
N ILE A 307 -19.61 16.76 7.85
CA ILE A 307 -19.73 15.43 8.49
C ILE A 307 -19.15 14.34 7.59
N ILE A 308 -19.48 14.34 6.29
CA ILE A 308 -18.94 13.38 5.33
C ILE A 308 -17.41 13.48 5.25
N MET A 309 -16.88 14.71 5.20
CA MET A 309 -15.42 14.94 5.17
C MET A 309 -14.73 14.42 6.44
N ILE A 310 -15.30 14.64 7.62
CA ILE A 310 -14.77 14.11 8.88
C ILE A 310 -14.78 12.58 8.85
N PHE A 311 -15.85 11.97 8.37
CA PHE A 311 -15.95 10.52 8.26
C PHE A 311 -14.91 9.94 7.29
N LEU A 312 -14.72 10.54 6.12
CA LEU A 312 -13.70 10.17 5.15
C LEU A 312 -12.28 10.30 5.72
N LEU A 313 -12.02 11.37 6.50
CA LEU A 313 -10.74 11.55 7.18
C LEU A 313 -10.47 10.44 8.20
N LEU A 314 -11.44 10.13 9.04
CA LEU A 314 -11.34 9.04 10.03
C LEU A 314 -11.11 7.69 9.34
N TYR A 315 -11.82 7.43 8.24
CA TYR A 315 -11.64 6.24 7.43
C TYR A 315 -10.21 6.17 6.83
N ALA A 316 -9.71 7.27 6.27
CA ALA A 316 -8.35 7.34 5.73
C ALA A 316 -7.28 7.11 6.81
N ILE A 317 -7.45 7.69 8.01
CA ILE A 317 -6.53 7.50 9.15
C ILE A 317 -6.52 6.03 9.60
N THR A 318 -7.69 5.41 9.72
CA THR A 318 -7.79 4.01 10.15
C THR A 318 -7.17 3.05 9.14
N ASN A 319 -7.42 3.26 7.84
CA ASN A 319 -6.81 2.47 6.79
C ASN A 319 -5.30 2.66 6.69
N TYR A 320 -4.81 3.88 6.85
CA TYR A 320 -3.37 4.13 6.87
C TYR A 320 -2.69 3.43 8.05
N ARG A 321 -3.28 3.47 9.25
CA ARG A 321 -2.76 2.74 10.43
C ARG A 321 -2.71 1.23 10.19
N LYS A 322 -3.76 0.65 9.62
CA LYS A 322 -3.79 -0.77 9.25
C LYS A 322 -2.71 -1.11 8.22
N SER A 323 -2.54 -0.27 7.21
CA SER A 323 -1.50 -0.45 6.18
C SER A 323 -0.09 -0.37 6.78
N GLN A 324 0.17 0.56 7.70
CA GLN A 324 1.46 0.66 8.40
C GLN A 324 1.73 -0.57 9.27
N GLN A 325 0.75 -1.04 10.03
CA GLN A 325 0.88 -2.26 10.82
C GLN A 325 1.14 -3.49 9.94
N TYR A 326 0.48 -3.59 8.81
CA TYR A 326 0.69 -4.67 7.84
C TYR A 326 2.09 -4.63 7.23
N LEU A 327 2.56 -3.45 6.84
CA LEU A 327 3.93 -3.25 6.33
C LEU A 327 4.98 -3.59 7.40
N GLU A 328 4.77 -3.20 8.65
CA GLU A 328 5.65 -3.55 9.76
C GLU A 328 5.67 -5.06 10.02
N GLN A 329 4.52 -5.73 9.94
CA GLN A 329 4.44 -7.18 10.05
C GLN A 329 5.25 -7.88 8.95
N ILE A 330 5.07 -7.49 7.69
CA ILE A 330 5.83 -8.09 6.57
C ILE A 330 7.32 -7.77 6.68
N ALA A 331 7.68 -6.53 7.04
CA ALA A 331 9.08 -6.12 7.10
C ALA A 331 9.87 -6.79 8.23
N PHE A 332 9.24 -7.09 9.37
CA PHE A 332 9.95 -7.50 10.58
C PHE A 332 9.51 -8.83 11.20
N TYR A 333 8.49 -9.50 10.64
CA TYR A 333 8.01 -10.77 11.18
C TYR A 333 8.01 -11.86 10.10
N ASP A 334 8.27 -13.09 10.52
CA ASP A 334 8.15 -14.30 9.70
C ASP A 334 6.68 -14.73 9.65
N SER A 335 6.14 -14.88 8.45
CA SER A 335 4.72 -15.18 8.23
C SER A 335 4.31 -16.57 8.72
N LEU A 336 5.24 -17.52 8.79
CA LEU A 336 4.94 -18.90 9.22
C LEU A 336 4.96 -19.02 10.75
N THR A 337 6.03 -18.55 11.37
CA THR A 337 6.26 -18.73 12.81
C THR A 337 5.64 -17.63 13.66
N GLY A 338 5.32 -16.47 13.06
CA GLY A 338 4.86 -15.27 13.76
C GLY A 338 5.95 -14.59 14.60
N GLY A 339 7.16 -15.10 14.56
CA GLY A 339 8.31 -14.51 15.22
C GLY A 339 8.99 -13.41 14.42
N ARG A 340 10.05 -12.85 14.96
CA ARG A 340 10.87 -11.87 14.24
C ARG A 340 11.56 -12.53 13.04
N ASN A 341 11.56 -11.87 11.89
CA ASN A 341 12.27 -12.33 10.70
C ASN A 341 13.77 -11.98 10.76
N ASN A 342 14.53 -12.43 9.77
CA ASN A 342 15.98 -12.24 9.73
C ASN A 342 16.40 -10.75 9.74
N ALA A 343 15.65 -9.86 9.09
CA ALA A 343 15.94 -8.42 9.09
C ALA A 343 15.82 -7.83 10.50
N SER A 344 14.75 -8.15 11.22
CA SER A 344 14.58 -7.72 12.61
C SER A 344 15.64 -8.32 13.55
N PHE A 345 15.99 -9.59 13.31
CA PHE A 345 17.05 -10.28 14.07
C PHE A 345 18.39 -9.57 13.91
N GLN A 346 18.79 -9.24 12.68
CA GLN A 346 20.05 -8.53 12.39
C GLN A 346 20.11 -7.17 13.09
N ILE A 347 19.01 -6.42 13.09
CA ILE A 347 18.93 -5.12 13.80
C ILE A 347 19.12 -5.31 15.30
N GLN A 348 18.40 -6.29 15.90
CA GLN A 348 18.49 -6.55 17.34
C GLN A 348 19.89 -7.04 17.76
N CYS A 349 20.49 -7.91 16.97
CA CYS A 349 21.86 -8.37 17.22
C CYS A 349 22.85 -7.20 17.17
N LYS A 350 22.74 -6.33 16.15
CA LYS A 350 23.59 -5.15 16.03
C LYS A 350 23.48 -4.22 17.24
N GLU A 351 22.26 -3.92 17.68
CA GLU A 351 22.02 -3.08 18.88
C GLU A 351 22.70 -3.66 20.15
N VAL A 352 22.71 -4.99 20.28
CA VAL A 352 23.37 -5.64 21.43
C VAL A 352 24.89 -5.64 21.28
N LEU A 353 25.37 -5.88 20.05
CA LEU A 353 26.81 -5.95 19.77
C LEU A 353 27.52 -4.59 19.93
N GLU A 354 26.84 -3.45 19.76
CA GLU A 354 27.40 -2.11 20.02
C GLU A 354 27.98 -1.93 21.44
N THR A 355 27.51 -2.72 22.40
CA THR A 355 27.95 -2.64 23.80
C THR A 355 28.54 -3.96 24.32
N ALA A 356 28.62 -4.98 23.48
CA ALA A 356 29.08 -6.31 23.88
C ALA A 356 30.61 -6.41 23.92
N PRO A 357 31.18 -7.12 24.89
CA PRO A 357 32.61 -7.42 24.85
C PRO A 357 32.91 -8.48 23.76
N PRO A 358 34.13 -8.50 23.20
CA PRO A 358 34.60 -9.60 22.37
C PRO A 358 34.36 -10.94 23.05
N LYS A 359 33.92 -11.92 22.27
CA LYS A 359 33.56 -13.27 22.77
C LYS A 359 32.44 -13.29 23.83
N GLY A 360 31.64 -12.23 23.94
CA GLY A 360 30.48 -12.21 24.84
C GLY A 360 29.25 -12.93 24.30
N TYR A 361 29.19 -13.12 22.99
CA TYR A 361 28.04 -13.70 22.30
C TYR A 361 28.47 -14.69 21.23
N THR A 362 27.60 -15.65 20.96
CA THR A 362 27.73 -16.63 19.86
C THR A 362 26.53 -16.58 18.98
N ILE A 363 26.73 -16.61 17.67
CA ILE A 363 25.67 -16.88 16.71
C ILE A 363 25.71 -18.35 16.30
N VAL A 364 24.54 -18.97 16.28
CA VAL A 364 24.38 -20.38 15.90
C VAL A 364 23.43 -20.46 14.72
N PHE A 365 23.81 -21.23 13.73
CA PHE A 365 23.00 -21.58 12.59
C PHE A 365 22.53 -23.03 12.71
N LEU A 366 21.23 -23.24 12.52
CA LEU A 366 20.60 -24.56 12.50
C LEU A 366 19.90 -24.76 11.16
N ASN A 367 20.06 -25.95 10.56
CA ASN A 367 19.42 -26.34 9.31
C ASN A 367 18.89 -27.77 9.40
N ILE A 368 17.66 -28.01 8.97
CA ILE A 368 17.05 -29.34 8.97
C ILE A 368 17.49 -30.08 7.71
N ARG A 369 18.29 -31.14 7.90
CA ARG A 369 18.78 -31.94 6.77
C ARG A 369 17.62 -32.67 6.09
N GLY A 370 17.53 -32.57 4.76
CA GLY A 370 16.52 -33.29 3.99
C GLY A 370 15.08 -32.78 4.18
N PHE A 371 14.88 -31.55 4.63
CA PHE A 371 13.54 -30.98 4.85
C PHE A 371 12.63 -31.01 3.61
N LYS A 372 13.23 -30.93 2.41
CA LYS A 372 12.51 -31.10 1.15
C LYS A 372 11.80 -32.46 1.07
N HIS A 373 12.47 -33.56 1.49
CA HIS A 373 11.88 -34.90 1.51
C HIS A 373 10.75 -35.04 2.54
N ILE A 374 10.83 -34.28 3.65
CA ILE A 374 9.71 -34.21 4.61
C ILE A 374 8.48 -33.63 3.92
N ASN A 375 8.64 -32.50 3.19
CA ASN A 375 7.54 -31.89 2.46
C ASN A 375 6.99 -32.78 1.32
N GLU A 376 7.85 -33.50 0.62
CA GLU A 376 7.47 -34.40 -0.48
C GLU A 376 6.71 -35.63 0.02
N ASN A 377 7.14 -36.22 1.13
CA ASN A 377 6.56 -37.47 1.64
C ASN A 377 5.38 -37.25 2.58
N PHE A 378 5.36 -36.17 3.36
CA PHE A 378 4.37 -35.94 4.42
C PHE A 378 3.52 -34.66 4.19
N GLY A 379 3.81 -33.93 3.12
CA GLY A 379 3.09 -32.70 2.75
C GLY A 379 3.64 -31.43 3.41
N VAL A 380 3.40 -30.31 2.73
CA VAL A 380 3.88 -28.98 3.15
C VAL A 380 3.27 -28.51 4.50
N GLU A 381 2.04 -28.92 4.81
CA GLU A 381 1.41 -28.58 6.09
C GLU A 381 2.15 -29.21 7.28
N GLU A 382 2.57 -30.46 7.14
CA GLU A 382 3.32 -31.16 8.19
C GLU A 382 4.71 -30.56 8.37
N GLY A 383 5.40 -30.23 7.27
CA GLY A 383 6.64 -29.47 7.32
C GLY A 383 6.48 -28.11 8.02
N ASN A 384 5.41 -27.38 7.72
CA ASN A 384 5.11 -26.10 8.37
C ASN A 384 4.84 -26.24 9.88
N LYS A 385 4.13 -27.30 10.32
CA LYS A 385 3.93 -27.60 11.73
C LYS A 385 5.27 -27.86 12.44
N THR A 386 6.12 -28.65 11.80
CA THR A 386 7.47 -28.95 12.30
C THR A 386 8.30 -27.68 12.49
N LEU A 387 8.30 -26.77 11.51
CA LEU A 387 9.03 -25.50 11.61
C LEU A 387 8.50 -24.60 12.73
N LYS A 388 7.17 -24.48 12.85
CA LYS A 388 6.54 -23.73 13.97
C LYS A 388 6.92 -24.32 15.33
N TYR A 389 6.89 -25.63 15.40
CA TYR A 389 7.24 -26.36 16.61
C TYR A 389 8.71 -26.13 17.01
N ILE A 390 9.65 -26.31 16.09
CA ILE A 390 11.07 -26.06 16.33
C ILE A 390 11.27 -24.60 16.80
N TYR A 391 10.65 -23.64 16.11
CA TYR A 391 10.71 -22.23 16.50
C TYR A 391 10.22 -21.99 17.92
N HIS A 392 9.11 -22.60 18.32
CA HIS A 392 8.56 -22.47 19.69
C HIS A 392 9.49 -23.03 20.76
N ILE A 393 10.16 -24.15 20.51
CA ILE A 393 11.18 -24.67 21.43
C ILE A 393 12.37 -23.73 21.49
N LEU A 394 12.90 -23.31 20.34
CA LEU A 394 14.04 -22.43 20.28
C LEU A 394 13.80 -21.15 21.07
N ILE A 395 12.66 -20.47 20.86
CA ILE A 395 12.32 -19.25 21.58
C ILE A 395 12.11 -19.49 23.08
N SER A 396 11.58 -20.65 23.47
CA SER A 396 11.40 -21.00 24.88
C SER A 396 12.71 -21.20 25.64
N CYS A 397 13.80 -21.51 24.93
CA CYS A 397 15.13 -21.70 25.46
C CYS A 397 15.99 -20.43 25.49
N MET A 398 15.52 -19.34 24.87
CA MET A 398 16.24 -18.06 24.86
C MET A 398 16.06 -17.28 26.16
N GLN A 399 17.13 -16.65 26.64
CA GLN A 399 17.18 -15.93 27.89
C GLN A 399 17.65 -14.48 27.69
N GLY A 400 17.12 -13.55 28.48
CA GLY A 400 17.59 -12.15 28.50
C GLY A 400 17.60 -11.45 27.16
N LYS A 401 18.80 -11.15 26.65
CA LYS A 401 19.03 -10.47 25.36
C LYS A 401 19.38 -11.45 24.22
N GLU A 402 18.89 -12.67 24.33
CA GLU A 402 19.06 -13.68 23.29
C GLU A 402 17.91 -13.66 22.30
N PHE A 403 18.18 -13.97 21.07
CA PHE A 403 17.21 -13.93 19.98
C PHE A 403 17.24 -15.19 19.14
N VAL A 404 16.10 -15.51 18.53
CA VAL A 404 15.98 -16.55 17.52
C VAL A 404 15.18 -16.02 16.36
N THR A 405 15.58 -16.40 15.14
CA THR A 405 14.84 -16.15 13.94
C THR A 405 14.81 -17.38 13.05
N ARG A 406 13.72 -17.55 12.30
CA ARG A 406 13.70 -18.36 11.11
C ARG A 406 14.13 -17.47 9.94
N SER A 407 15.24 -17.80 9.29
CA SER A 407 15.79 -16.99 8.21
C SER A 407 15.06 -17.25 6.89
N GLU A 408 15.12 -18.50 6.43
CA GLU A 408 14.52 -18.95 5.18
C GLU A 408 14.22 -20.44 5.27
N SER A 409 13.11 -20.90 4.68
CA SER A 409 12.75 -22.32 4.60
C SER A 409 12.88 -23.04 5.95
N ASP A 410 13.86 -23.91 6.10
CA ASP A 410 14.19 -24.77 7.23
C ASP A 410 15.39 -24.29 8.06
N ARG A 411 15.78 -23.01 7.91
CA ARG A 411 16.99 -22.42 8.49
C ARG A 411 16.67 -21.49 9.64
N PHE A 412 17.40 -21.65 10.75
CA PHE A 412 17.23 -20.82 11.94
C PHE A 412 18.56 -20.22 12.37
N PHE A 413 18.53 -19.00 12.91
CA PHE A 413 19.66 -18.41 13.62
C PHE A 413 19.28 -18.16 15.08
N LEU A 414 20.24 -18.47 15.98
CA LEU A 414 20.17 -18.16 17.38
C LEU A 414 21.29 -17.19 17.72
N PHE A 415 20.99 -16.18 18.52
CA PHE A 415 21.98 -15.28 19.10
C PHE A 415 22.00 -15.55 20.60
N MET A 416 23.09 -16.11 21.09
CA MET A 416 23.21 -16.63 22.46
C MET A 416 24.24 -15.83 23.25
N HIS A 417 23.94 -15.54 24.51
CA HIS A 417 24.86 -14.87 25.42
C HIS A 417 25.80 -15.90 26.05
N GLU A 418 26.66 -16.48 25.23
CA GLU A 418 27.68 -17.47 25.59
C GLU A 418 28.94 -17.21 24.78
N GLY A 419 30.11 -17.26 25.42
CA GLY A 419 31.41 -17.02 24.78
C GLY A 419 32.34 -18.22 24.80
N GLU A 420 31.95 -19.33 25.40
CA GLU A 420 32.75 -20.54 25.48
C GLU A 420 32.13 -21.70 24.68
N GLU A 421 32.95 -22.38 23.89
CA GLU A 421 32.54 -23.49 23.04
C GLU A 421 31.83 -24.61 23.82
N THR A 422 32.37 -24.98 24.99
CA THR A 422 31.82 -26.02 25.85
C THR A 422 30.43 -25.67 26.38
N ALA A 423 30.21 -24.41 26.76
CA ALA A 423 28.91 -23.90 27.20
C ALA A 423 27.89 -23.87 26.06
N VAL A 424 28.29 -23.41 24.89
CA VAL A 424 27.44 -23.38 23.67
C VAL A 424 27.02 -24.80 23.30
N ARG A 425 27.96 -25.77 23.24
CA ARG A 425 27.66 -27.18 22.93
C ARG A 425 26.65 -27.77 23.89
N ARG A 426 26.87 -27.61 25.20
CA ARG A 426 25.96 -28.12 26.24
C ARG A 426 24.54 -27.56 26.06
N ARG A 427 24.41 -26.23 25.85
CA ARG A 427 23.10 -25.62 25.64
C ARG A 427 22.42 -26.08 24.37
N LEU A 428 23.18 -26.26 23.28
CA LEU A 428 22.65 -26.80 22.01
C LEU A 428 22.17 -28.23 22.20
N ASP A 429 22.92 -29.08 22.89
CA ASP A 429 22.50 -30.46 23.18
C ASP A 429 21.20 -30.50 23.98
N GLU A 430 21.03 -29.61 24.97
CA GLU A 430 19.79 -29.47 25.74
C GLU A 430 18.61 -29.02 24.85
N ILE A 431 18.84 -28.07 23.97
CA ILE A 431 17.83 -27.58 23.01
C ILE A 431 17.42 -28.70 22.05
N LEU A 432 18.39 -29.40 21.46
CA LEU A 432 18.14 -30.50 20.54
C LEU A 432 17.43 -31.68 21.21
N LYS A 433 17.83 -32.04 22.44
CA LYS A 433 17.10 -33.05 23.23
C LYS A 433 15.62 -32.70 23.40
N LYS A 434 15.29 -31.41 23.63
CA LYS A 434 13.90 -30.95 23.70
C LYS A 434 13.20 -31.06 22.35
N ILE A 435 13.86 -30.70 21.23
CA ILE A 435 13.31 -30.84 19.89
C ILE A 435 13.01 -32.30 19.58
N TYR A 436 13.96 -33.20 19.81
CA TYR A 436 13.81 -34.62 19.52
C TYR A 436 12.82 -35.34 20.46
N SER A 437 12.78 -34.95 21.74
CA SER A 437 11.84 -35.55 22.71
C SER A 437 10.38 -35.25 22.40
N PHE A 438 10.11 -34.15 21.77
CA PHE A 438 8.74 -33.80 21.37
C PHE A 438 8.38 -34.47 20.03
N ALA A 439 9.30 -34.55 19.10
CA ALA A 439 9.07 -35.28 17.87
C ALA A 439 8.60 -36.73 18.16
N GLY A 440 9.14 -37.35 19.23
CA GLY A 440 8.69 -38.68 19.70
C GLY A 440 7.29 -38.68 20.35
N LYS A 441 6.82 -37.56 20.95
CA LYS A 441 5.50 -37.45 21.58
C LYS A 441 4.34 -37.19 20.60
N GLU A 442 4.60 -36.46 19.53
CA GLU A 442 3.63 -36.11 18.49
C GLU A 442 3.52 -37.18 17.38
N ASN A 443 4.12 -38.34 17.56
CA ASN A 443 4.11 -39.45 16.58
C ASN A 443 4.61 -39.00 15.19
N ILE A 444 5.63 -38.15 15.14
CA ILE A 444 6.26 -37.74 13.88
C ILE A 444 6.92 -38.95 13.26
N GLN A 445 6.47 -39.37 12.09
CA GLN A 445 6.88 -40.59 11.39
C GLN A 445 8.26 -40.51 10.70
N TYR A 446 9.01 -39.42 10.93
CA TYR A 446 10.34 -39.21 10.32
C TYR A 446 11.36 -38.71 11.35
N SER A 447 12.63 -39.07 11.07
CA SER A 447 13.75 -38.61 11.90
C SER A 447 14.18 -37.21 11.52
N LEU A 448 14.28 -36.33 12.50
CA LEU A 448 14.84 -35.00 12.30
C LEU A 448 16.36 -35.05 12.50
N ILE A 449 17.10 -34.58 11.51
CA ILE A 449 18.55 -34.36 11.58
C ILE A 449 18.81 -32.89 11.44
N ILE A 450 19.42 -32.22 12.45
CA ILE A 450 19.68 -30.80 12.47
C ILE A 450 21.18 -30.54 12.37
N ASN A 451 21.61 -29.96 11.26
CA ASN A 451 22.97 -29.47 11.08
C ASN A 451 23.18 -28.18 11.89
N GLN A 452 24.32 -28.09 12.55
CA GLN A 452 24.65 -27.03 13.48
C GLN A 452 26.00 -26.42 13.16
N GLY A 453 26.05 -25.09 13.09
CA GLY A 453 27.28 -24.33 12.99
C GLY A 453 27.25 -23.11 13.88
N ALA A 454 28.34 -22.84 14.53
CA ALA A 454 28.45 -21.73 15.48
C ALA A 454 29.66 -20.85 15.17
N TYR A 455 29.52 -19.57 15.50
CA TYR A 455 30.63 -18.62 15.50
C TYR A 455 30.59 -17.79 16.78
N ILE A 456 31.66 -17.92 17.61
CA ILE A 456 31.87 -17.07 18.77
C ILE A 456 32.37 -15.75 18.28
N ILE A 457 31.63 -14.68 18.54
CA ILE A 457 31.88 -13.35 17.97
C ILE A 457 33.11 -12.71 18.62
N ASP A 458 34.26 -12.80 17.97
CA ASP A 458 35.52 -12.24 18.42
C ASP A 458 35.63 -10.74 18.14
N ASN A 459 34.96 -10.24 17.10
CA ASN A 459 34.88 -8.83 16.72
C ASN A 459 33.41 -8.37 16.65
N PRO A 460 32.90 -7.65 17.68
CA PRO A 460 31.53 -7.14 17.71
C PRO A 460 31.21 -6.09 16.63
N ASP A 461 32.23 -5.39 16.07
CA ASP A 461 32.05 -4.38 15.03
C ASP A 461 31.88 -4.97 13.62
N MET A 462 32.02 -6.30 13.49
CA MET A 462 31.85 -6.98 12.23
C MET A 462 30.39 -6.93 11.75
N ASP A 463 30.19 -6.81 10.43
CA ASP A 463 28.83 -6.87 9.84
C ASP A 463 28.14 -8.17 10.23
N ILE A 464 26.93 -8.04 10.74
CA ILE A 464 26.14 -9.18 11.23
C ILE A 464 25.90 -10.23 10.15
N ARG A 465 25.88 -9.86 8.88
CA ARG A 465 25.75 -10.79 7.74
C ARG A 465 26.98 -11.69 7.61
N ILE A 466 28.17 -11.13 7.84
CA ILE A 466 29.42 -11.90 7.85
C ILE A 466 29.44 -12.85 9.05
N ILE A 467 28.97 -12.37 10.22
CA ILE A 467 28.83 -13.21 11.43
C ILE A 467 27.89 -14.39 11.16
N GLN A 468 26.75 -14.13 10.52
CA GLN A 468 25.80 -15.20 10.11
C GLN A 468 26.39 -16.17 9.09
N ASP A 469 27.15 -15.66 8.11
CA ASP A 469 27.75 -16.50 7.09
C ASP A 469 28.85 -17.40 7.66
N ARG A 470 29.62 -16.95 8.65
CA ARG A 470 30.58 -17.79 9.36
C ARG A 470 29.90 -18.97 10.07
N ALA A 471 28.82 -18.72 10.79
CA ALA A 471 28.06 -19.79 11.43
C ALA A 471 27.43 -20.75 10.40
N ARG A 472 26.90 -20.22 9.28
CA ARG A 472 26.36 -21.03 8.17
C ARG A 472 27.44 -21.90 7.52
N THR A 473 28.61 -21.32 7.28
CA THR A 473 29.76 -22.05 6.73
C THR A 473 30.17 -23.18 7.64
N ALA A 474 30.27 -22.94 8.95
CA ALA A 474 30.61 -23.98 9.91
C ALA A 474 29.64 -25.17 9.85
N ALA A 475 28.32 -24.92 9.76
CA ALA A 475 27.33 -25.99 9.62
C ALA A 475 27.50 -26.84 8.35
N GLY A 476 28.02 -26.24 7.27
CA GLY A 476 28.33 -26.94 6.03
C GLY A 476 29.49 -27.95 6.11
N TYR A 477 30.29 -27.91 7.17
CA TYR A 477 31.41 -28.80 7.45
C TYR A 477 31.10 -29.84 8.53
N GLN A 478 29.84 -29.91 9.00
CA GLN A 478 29.43 -30.96 9.92
C GLN A 478 29.51 -32.32 9.21
N ARG A 479 30.37 -33.21 9.74
CA ARG A 479 30.45 -34.62 9.36
C ARG A 479 29.39 -35.44 10.10
N GLU A 480 29.29 -36.73 9.88
CA GLU A 480 28.36 -37.60 10.58
C GLU A 480 28.51 -37.48 12.11
N GLY A 481 27.41 -37.19 12.78
CA GLY A 481 27.33 -36.94 14.22
C GLY A 481 26.67 -35.61 14.55
N ASN A 482 25.84 -35.55 15.61
CA ASN A 482 25.07 -34.38 16.02
C ASN A 482 25.92 -33.26 16.70
N GLN A 483 27.22 -33.17 16.41
CA GLN A 483 28.08 -32.18 17.06
C GLN A 483 28.13 -30.84 16.29
N CYS A 484 27.92 -29.75 16.99
CA CYS A 484 28.06 -28.40 16.43
C CYS A 484 29.49 -28.13 15.98
N VAL A 485 29.68 -27.62 14.76
CA VAL A 485 30.96 -27.18 14.23
C VAL A 485 31.14 -25.68 14.49
N PHE A 486 32.31 -25.30 15.00
CA PHE A 486 32.64 -23.91 15.25
C PHE A 486 33.49 -23.34 14.10
N TYR A 487 33.16 -22.11 13.71
CA TYR A 487 33.98 -21.35 12.75
C TYR A 487 35.21 -20.78 13.49
N ASP A 488 36.36 -21.36 13.23
CA ASP A 488 37.66 -21.00 13.80
C ASP A 488 38.69 -20.66 12.70
N LYS A 489 39.94 -20.43 13.10
CA LYS A 489 41.04 -20.18 12.16
C LYS A 489 41.28 -21.35 11.22
N ASN A 490 41.23 -22.58 11.75
CA ASN A 490 41.49 -23.79 10.95
C ASN A 490 40.42 -23.96 9.86
N LEU A 491 39.17 -23.74 10.22
CA LEU A 491 38.06 -23.76 9.26
C LEU A 491 38.19 -22.64 8.23
N THR A 492 38.61 -21.44 8.66
CA THR A 492 38.89 -20.31 7.76
C THR A 492 39.96 -20.67 6.73
N GLU A 493 41.07 -21.24 7.19
CA GLU A 493 42.16 -21.68 6.30
C GLU A 493 41.70 -22.75 5.31
N LYS A 494 40.91 -23.70 5.79
CA LYS A 494 40.31 -24.74 4.96
C LYS A 494 39.37 -24.17 3.89
N VAL A 495 38.47 -23.27 4.26
CA VAL A 495 37.56 -22.58 3.31
C VAL A 495 38.34 -21.80 2.25
N ASN A 496 39.35 -21.04 2.68
CA ASN A 496 40.21 -20.28 1.76
C ASN A 496 40.96 -21.20 0.81
N ARG A 497 41.46 -22.36 1.31
CA ARG A 497 42.10 -23.38 0.49
C ARG A 497 41.14 -23.96 -0.55
N GLU A 498 39.92 -24.33 -0.14
CA GLU A 498 38.89 -24.84 -1.06
C GLU A 498 38.53 -23.84 -2.15
N ILE A 499 38.34 -22.55 -1.80
CA ILE A 499 38.09 -21.47 -2.78
C ILE A 499 39.23 -21.37 -3.79
N LYS A 500 40.46 -21.46 -3.30
CA LYS A 500 41.65 -21.40 -4.14
C LYS A 500 41.75 -22.58 -5.10
N LEU A 501 41.55 -23.80 -4.59
CA LEU A 501 41.53 -25.01 -5.40
C LEU A 501 40.42 -25.03 -6.45
N ASP A 502 39.24 -24.49 -6.07
CA ASP A 502 38.12 -24.33 -7.00
C ASP A 502 38.47 -23.40 -8.16
N ALA A 503 39.12 -22.29 -7.89
CA ALA A 503 39.53 -21.29 -8.90
C ALA A 503 40.58 -21.85 -9.88
N LEU A 504 41.51 -22.70 -9.41
CA LEU A 504 42.60 -23.31 -10.22
C LEU A 504 42.14 -24.43 -11.15
N PHE A 505 40.94 -25.00 -10.93
CA PHE A 505 40.50 -26.22 -11.63
C PHE A 505 40.51 -26.11 -13.15
N GLU A 506 39.95 -25.05 -13.71
CA GLU A 506 39.79 -24.92 -15.17
C GLU A 506 41.14 -24.78 -15.87
N GLU A 507 42.03 -23.99 -15.30
CA GLU A 507 43.37 -23.80 -15.81
C GLU A 507 44.18 -25.09 -15.71
N SER A 508 44.11 -25.79 -14.59
CA SER A 508 44.82 -27.06 -14.38
C SER A 508 44.35 -28.18 -15.30
N ILE A 509 43.05 -28.23 -15.66
CA ILE A 509 42.57 -29.16 -16.72
C ILE A 509 43.23 -28.84 -18.07
N GLN A 510 43.30 -27.55 -18.45
CA GLN A 510 43.84 -27.14 -19.73
C GLN A 510 45.37 -27.34 -19.81
N ASN A 511 46.08 -27.09 -18.71
CA ASN A 511 47.54 -27.24 -18.63
C ASN A 511 48.00 -28.71 -18.47
N GLY A 512 47.10 -29.64 -18.16
CA GLY A 512 47.45 -31.02 -17.90
C GLY A 512 48.08 -31.25 -16.51
N ASP A 513 47.79 -30.40 -15.54
CA ASP A 513 48.26 -30.52 -14.16
C ASP A 513 47.71 -31.71 -13.43
N PHE A 514 46.54 -32.22 -13.87
CA PHE A 514 45.99 -33.51 -13.40
C PHE A 514 46.64 -34.64 -14.12
N GLN A 515 47.57 -35.33 -13.45
CA GLN A 515 48.38 -36.37 -14.02
C GLN A 515 47.83 -37.78 -13.69
N LEU A 516 47.92 -38.67 -14.65
CA LEU A 516 47.58 -40.07 -14.50
C LEU A 516 48.71 -40.83 -13.79
N TYR A 517 48.39 -41.41 -12.66
CA TYR A 517 49.22 -42.38 -11.96
C TYR A 517 48.55 -43.76 -12.04
N LEU A 518 49.35 -44.81 -12.07
CA LEU A 518 48.86 -46.17 -12.12
C LEU A 518 49.33 -46.96 -10.90
N GLN A 519 48.41 -47.77 -10.34
CA GLN A 519 48.76 -48.74 -9.32
C GLN A 519 48.47 -50.15 -9.85
N PRO A 520 49.50 -51.04 -9.86
CA PRO A 520 49.36 -52.36 -10.46
C PRO A 520 48.44 -53.27 -9.64
N LYS A 521 47.60 -54.04 -10.36
CA LYS A 521 46.85 -55.18 -9.85
C LYS A 521 47.61 -56.46 -10.25
N VAL A 522 48.03 -57.33 -9.29
CA VAL A 522 48.84 -58.49 -9.50
C VAL A 522 48.01 -59.81 -9.29
N SER A 523 47.99 -60.68 -10.25
CA SER A 523 47.35 -61.98 -10.11
C SER A 523 48.17 -62.91 -9.20
N LEU A 524 47.52 -63.36 -8.12
CA LEU A 524 48.19 -64.28 -7.18
C LEU A 524 48.44 -65.64 -7.74
N LYS A 525 47.64 -66.09 -8.71
CA LYS A 525 47.79 -67.41 -9.37
C LYS A 525 48.94 -67.41 -10.35
N LYS A 526 49.06 -66.37 -11.20
CA LYS A 526 50.05 -66.33 -12.27
C LYS A 526 51.31 -65.56 -11.89
N ASN A 527 51.25 -64.82 -10.80
CA ASN A 527 52.27 -63.86 -10.35
C ASN A 527 52.70 -62.88 -11.45
N GLU A 528 51.73 -62.37 -12.19
CA GLU A 528 51.91 -61.35 -13.24
C GLU A 528 50.95 -60.22 -13.08
N ILE A 529 51.28 -59.09 -13.72
CA ILE A 529 50.40 -57.91 -13.75
C ILE A 529 49.18 -58.25 -14.63
N CYS A 530 47.99 -58.15 -14.05
CA CYS A 530 46.75 -58.47 -14.72
C CYS A 530 45.85 -57.29 -14.91
N GLY A 531 46.15 -56.13 -14.33
CA GLY A 531 45.41 -54.84 -14.47
C GLY A 531 46.13 -53.70 -13.76
N ALA A 532 45.56 -52.55 -13.81
CA ALA A 532 46.02 -51.38 -13.05
C ALA A 532 44.83 -50.47 -12.65
N GLU A 533 44.94 -49.77 -11.56
CA GLU A 533 44.02 -48.70 -11.20
C GLU A 533 44.57 -47.32 -11.60
N ALA A 534 43.75 -46.52 -12.28
CA ALA A 534 44.05 -45.16 -12.67
C ALA A 534 43.72 -44.21 -11.53
N LEU A 535 44.73 -43.55 -11.01
CA LEU A 535 44.62 -42.62 -9.88
C LEU A 535 45.06 -41.25 -10.28
N VAL A 536 44.22 -40.24 -10.02
CA VAL A 536 44.54 -38.81 -10.30
C VAL A 536 45.54 -38.27 -9.27
N ARG A 537 46.54 -37.52 -9.75
CA ARG A 537 47.43 -36.67 -8.94
C ARG A 537 47.42 -35.25 -9.51
N TRP A 538 47.16 -34.27 -8.69
CA TRP A 538 47.17 -32.86 -9.12
C TRP A 538 48.54 -32.27 -8.83
N ILE A 539 49.34 -32.08 -9.86
CA ILE A 539 50.72 -31.52 -9.77
C ILE A 539 50.67 -30.08 -10.28
N HIS A 540 50.45 -29.16 -9.39
CA HIS A 540 50.36 -27.74 -9.77
C HIS A 540 51.77 -27.11 -9.80
N PRO A 541 52.12 -26.27 -10.81
CA PRO A 541 53.46 -25.67 -10.93
C PRO A 541 53.87 -24.84 -9.71
N GLU A 542 52.95 -24.12 -9.10
CA GLU A 542 53.21 -23.24 -7.95
C GLU A 542 53.02 -23.94 -6.60
N TYR A 543 52.02 -24.83 -6.48
CA TYR A 543 51.66 -25.45 -5.21
C TYR A 543 52.17 -26.88 -5.01
N GLY A 544 52.90 -27.41 -6.00
CA GLY A 544 53.37 -28.79 -5.95
C GLY A 544 52.27 -29.83 -6.00
N MET A 545 52.46 -30.94 -5.32
CA MET A 545 51.47 -32.02 -5.27
C MET A 545 50.33 -31.68 -4.34
N ILE A 546 49.12 -31.57 -4.89
CA ILE A 546 47.86 -31.44 -4.17
C ILE A 546 47.21 -32.86 -4.06
N TYR A 547 46.91 -33.27 -2.84
CA TYR A 547 46.43 -34.65 -2.60
C TYR A 547 44.95 -34.79 -2.95
N PRO A 548 44.52 -35.98 -3.44
CA PRO A 548 43.11 -36.27 -3.77
C PRO A 548 42.14 -35.97 -2.62
N SER A 549 42.53 -36.23 -1.39
CA SER A 549 41.76 -35.91 -0.18
C SER A 549 41.41 -34.42 0.00
N ASP A 550 42.16 -33.54 -0.64
CA ASP A 550 41.94 -32.08 -0.56
C ASP A 550 40.95 -31.56 -1.61
N PHE A 551 40.95 -32.14 -2.84
CA PHE A 551 40.17 -31.64 -3.95
C PHE A 551 38.98 -32.51 -4.38
N ILE A 552 39.06 -33.84 -4.23
CA ILE A 552 37.94 -34.73 -4.64
C ILE A 552 36.64 -34.39 -3.89
N PRO A 553 36.61 -34.28 -2.55
CA PRO A 553 35.38 -33.93 -1.84
C PRO A 553 34.81 -32.53 -2.23
N LEU A 554 35.70 -31.57 -2.55
CA LEU A 554 35.34 -30.26 -3.04
C LEU A 554 34.68 -30.38 -4.43
N PHE A 555 35.30 -31.12 -5.36
CA PHE A 555 34.80 -31.27 -6.73
C PHE A 555 33.53 -32.14 -6.79
N GLU A 556 33.36 -33.04 -5.89
CA GLU A 556 32.07 -33.74 -5.71
C GLU A 556 30.98 -32.78 -5.22
N LYS A 557 31.28 -31.89 -4.26
CA LYS A 557 30.34 -30.93 -3.71
C LYS A 557 29.84 -29.91 -4.76
N ASN A 558 30.73 -29.44 -5.63
CA ASN A 558 30.42 -28.42 -6.64
C ASN A 558 30.13 -28.97 -8.05
N GLY A 559 30.30 -30.28 -8.27
CA GLY A 559 30.04 -30.98 -9.54
C GLY A 559 31.18 -31.00 -10.54
N LYS A 560 32.33 -30.39 -10.24
CA LYS A 560 33.51 -30.38 -11.11
C LYS A 560 34.11 -31.79 -11.27
N ILE A 561 33.83 -32.70 -10.33
CA ILE A 561 34.29 -34.06 -10.38
C ILE A 561 33.89 -34.77 -11.69
N CYS A 562 32.69 -34.53 -12.21
CA CYS A 562 32.27 -35.19 -13.46
C CYS A 562 33.13 -34.81 -14.65
N ARG A 563 33.66 -33.59 -14.67
CA ARG A 563 34.59 -33.18 -15.72
C ARG A 563 35.99 -33.73 -15.51
N LEU A 564 36.43 -33.88 -14.26
CA LEU A 564 37.67 -34.53 -13.92
C LEU A 564 37.65 -36.02 -14.29
N ASP A 565 36.56 -36.71 -14.00
CA ASP A 565 36.38 -38.15 -14.36
C ASP A 565 36.48 -38.34 -15.88
N ILE A 566 35.81 -37.52 -16.67
CA ILE A 566 35.90 -37.57 -18.13
C ILE A 566 37.32 -37.28 -18.61
N TYR A 567 38.03 -36.29 -18.03
CA TYR A 567 39.41 -36.00 -18.38
C TYR A 567 40.34 -37.16 -18.08
N MET A 568 40.26 -37.74 -16.89
CA MET A 568 41.07 -38.93 -16.50
C MET A 568 40.77 -40.12 -17.37
N PHE A 569 39.51 -40.37 -17.71
CA PHE A 569 39.11 -41.44 -18.61
C PHE A 569 39.72 -41.22 -20.01
N GLU A 570 39.71 -40.00 -20.55
CA GLU A 570 40.33 -39.70 -21.84
C GLU A 570 41.85 -39.91 -21.79
N GLU A 571 42.54 -39.54 -20.68
CA GLU A 571 43.97 -39.82 -20.51
C GLU A 571 44.27 -41.36 -20.47
N VAL A 572 43.41 -42.15 -19.82
CA VAL A 572 43.54 -43.60 -19.84
C VAL A 572 43.33 -44.16 -21.27
N CYS A 573 42.34 -43.65 -22.01
CA CYS A 573 42.14 -44.07 -23.40
C CYS A 573 43.32 -43.73 -24.31
N LYS A 574 43.94 -42.54 -24.14
CA LYS A 574 45.18 -42.18 -24.86
C LYS A 574 46.29 -43.15 -24.55
N LEU A 575 46.48 -43.51 -23.29
CA LEU A 575 47.50 -44.46 -22.86
C LEU A 575 47.28 -45.85 -23.47
N VAL A 576 46.07 -46.40 -23.40
CA VAL A 576 45.75 -47.72 -23.99
C VAL A 576 45.92 -47.67 -25.50
N GLN A 577 45.55 -46.62 -26.20
CA GLN A 577 45.80 -46.44 -27.64
C GLN A 577 47.31 -46.46 -27.93
N GLN A 578 48.14 -45.77 -27.09
CA GLN A 578 49.57 -45.75 -27.23
C GLN A 578 50.14 -47.18 -27.08
N TRP A 579 49.76 -47.94 -26.05
CA TRP A 579 50.16 -49.34 -25.86
C TRP A 579 49.80 -50.20 -27.06
N LYS A 580 48.58 -50.00 -27.61
CA LYS A 580 48.14 -50.71 -28.82
C LYS A 580 49.05 -50.41 -30.03
N LYS A 581 49.42 -49.12 -30.25
CA LYS A 581 50.37 -48.76 -31.33
C LYS A 581 51.76 -49.32 -31.13
N GLU A 582 52.19 -49.36 -29.86
CA GLU A 582 53.50 -49.90 -29.49
C GLU A 582 53.49 -51.45 -29.47
N LYS A 583 52.33 -52.13 -29.76
CA LYS A 583 52.16 -53.60 -29.73
C LYS A 583 52.47 -54.17 -28.35
N ARG A 584 52.24 -53.48 -27.26
CA ARG A 584 52.47 -54.01 -25.91
C ARG A 584 51.34 -54.93 -25.48
N LYS A 585 51.58 -55.74 -24.46
CA LYS A 585 50.50 -56.48 -23.80
C LYS A 585 49.47 -55.44 -23.21
N LEU A 586 48.22 -55.54 -23.61
CA LEU A 586 47.13 -54.74 -23.07
C LEU A 586 46.61 -55.44 -21.81
N ILE A 587 46.32 -54.63 -20.79
CA ILE A 587 45.71 -55.03 -19.53
C ILE A 587 44.53 -54.08 -19.22
N PRO A 588 43.52 -54.60 -18.51
CA PRO A 588 42.43 -53.71 -18.04
C PRO A 588 42.94 -52.60 -17.13
N ILE A 589 42.40 -51.39 -17.31
CA ILE A 589 42.66 -50.24 -16.42
C ILE A 589 41.33 -49.82 -15.79
N SER A 590 41.28 -49.81 -14.47
CA SER A 590 40.12 -49.31 -13.74
C SER A 590 40.19 -47.81 -13.58
N VAL A 591 39.04 -47.19 -13.72
CA VAL A 591 38.84 -45.75 -13.51
C VAL A 591 37.70 -45.49 -12.52
N ASN A 592 37.95 -44.61 -11.57
CA ASN A 592 36.96 -44.20 -10.60
C ASN A 592 35.84 -43.45 -11.27
N LEU A 593 34.59 -43.75 -10.93
CA LEU A 593 33.39 -43.06 -11.41
C LEU A 593 32.62 -42.44 -10.25
N SER A 594 32.61 -41.10 -10.20
CA SER A 594 31.87 -40.38 -9.18
C SER A 594 30.36 -40.65 -9.26
N ARG A 595 29.72 -40.81 -8.11
CA ARG A 595 28.27 -40.99 -8.01
C ARG A 595 27.46 -39.87 -8.63
N ARG A 596 28.02 -38.66 -8.78
CA ARG A 596 27.34 -37.55 -9.45
C ARG A 596 27.12 -37.80 -10.93
N ASN A 597 27.98 -38.54 -11.60
CA ASN A 597 27.77 -38.93 -12.99
C ASN A 597 26.50 -39.77 -13.14
N ILE A 598 26.27 -40.69 -12.23
CA ILE A 598 25.13 -41.65 -12.25
C ILE A 598 23.80 -40.92 -12.13
N GLY A 599 23.73 -39.75 -11.44
CA GLY A 599 22.55 -38.90 -11.35
C GLY A 599 22.22 -38.08 -12.61
N MET A 600 23.12 -38.06 -13.59
CA MET A 600 22.93 -37.37 -14.86
C MET A 600 22.43 -38.37 -15.92
N GLY A 601 21.20 -38.18 -16.40
CA GLY A 601 20.69 -39.00 -17.50
C GLY A 601 21.66 -39.02 -18.70
N ASN A 602 21.87 -40.18 -19.28
CA ASN A 602 22.71 -40.41 -20.48
C ASN A 602 24.21 -40.03 -20.33
N PHE A 603 24.77 -40.12 -19.10
CA PHE A 603 26.16 -39.75 -18.85
C PHE A 603 27.15 -40.70 -19.60
N LEU A 604 26.80 -41.99 -19.78
CA LEU A 604 27.67 -43.00 -20.38
C LEU A 604 28.01 -42.70 -21.84
N GLN A 605 27.13 -41.99 -22.55
CA GLN A 605 27.33 -41.64 -23.96
C GLN A 605 28.68 -40.97 -24.25
N LYS A 606 29.08 -40.04 -23.36
CA LYS A 606 30.37 -39.34 -23.50
C LYS A 606 31.57 -40.28 -23.38
N TYR A 607 31.49 -41.25 -22.48
CA TYR A 607 32.54 -42.29 -22.29
C TYR A 607 32.62 -43.21 -23.48
N VAL A 608 31.47 -43.58 -24.05
CA VAL A 608 31.40 -44.39 -25.29
C VAL A 608 32.03 -43.62 -26.45
N GLU A 609 31.70 -42.38 -26.67
CA GLU A 609 32.27 -41.55 -27.72
C GLU A 609 33.81 -41.44 -27.61
N ILE A 610 34.33 -41.32 -26.37
CA ILE A 610 35.78 -41.25 -26.13
C ILE A 610 36.41 -42.63 -26.40
N LYS A 611 35.80 -43.76 -25.94
CA LYS A 611 36.25 -45.09 -26.20
C LYS A 611 36.36 -45.35 -27.71
N GLU A 612 35.34 -45.02 -28.47
CA GLU A 612 35.32 -45.13 -29.94
C GLU A 612 36.37 -44.25 -30.60
N LYS A 613 36.52 -42.99 -30.19
CA LYS A 613 37.52 -42.03 -30.70
C LYS A 613 38.94 -42.59 -30.64
N TYR A 614 39.29 -43.30 -29.56
CA TYR A 614 40.61 -43.85 -29.37
C TYR A 614 40.73 -45.35 -29.76
N ASP A 615 39.67 -45.93 -30.32
CA ASP A 615 39.60 -47.35 -30.78
C ASP A 615 40.05 -48.33 -29.69
N ILE A 616 39.45 -48.18 -28.49
CA ILE A 616 39.77 -49.02 -27.32
C ILE A 616 38.99 -50.34 -27.41
N PRO A 617 39.69 -51.51 -27.35
CA PRO A 617 39.03 -52.78 -27.31
C PRO A 617 38.16 -53.00 -26.08
N ASP A 618 37.15 -53.86 -26.21
CA ASP A 618 36.29 -54.26 -25.10
C ASP A 618 37.07 -54.90 -23.95
N SER A 619 36.56 -54.79 -22.74
CA SER A 619 37.13 -55.32 -21.49
C SER A 619 38.48 -54.72 -21.08
N LEU A 620 38.93 -53.61 -21.67
CA LEU A 620 40.15 -52.92 -21.27
C LEU A 620 39.94 -51.74 -20.33
N ILE A 621 38.70 -51.31 -20.17
CA ILE A 621 38.33 -50.29 -19.20
C ILE A 621 37.35 -50.88 -18.21
N GLU A 622 37.63 -50.71 -16.92
CA GLU A 622 36.79 -51.10 -15.80
C GLU A 622 36.34 -49.87 -15.05
N PHE A 623 35.03 -49.65 -14.82
CA PHE A 623 34.54 -48.57 -14.00
C PHE A 623 34.41 -49.01 -12.54
N GLU A 624 34.98 -48.25 -11.62
CA GLU A 624 34.87 -48.48 -10.18
C GLU A 624 33.72 -47.70 -9.57
N LEU A 625 32.75 -48.41 -9.00
CA LEU A 625 31.57 -47.89 -8.34
C LEU A 625 31.67 -48.09 -6.83
N THR A 626 31.55 -47.05 -6.03
CA THR A 626 31.56 -47.17 -4.57
C THR A 626 30.25 -47.73 -4.01
N GLU A 627 30.32 -48.57 -2.96
CA GLU A 627 29.14 -49.15 -2.28
C GLU A 627 28.12 -48.09 -1.82
N SER A 628 28.56 -46.89 -1.54
CA SER A 628 27.71 -45.74 -1.08
C SER A 628 26.66 -45.28 -2.10
N LEU A 629 26.62 -45.81 -3.29
CA LEU A 629 25.61 -45.57 -4.32
C LEU A 629 24.29 -46.32 -4.09
N PHE A 630 24.20 -47.23 -3.16
CA PHE A 630 23.14 -48.23 -3.07
C PHE A 630 22.32 -48.14 -1.80
N PHE A 631 21.85 -46.93 -1.46
CA PHE A 631 21.12 -46.70 -0.20
C PHE A 631 19.67 -47.16 -0.21
N ASP A 632 19.03 -47.33 -1.37
CA ASP A 632 17.63 -47.76 -1.47
C ASP A 632 17.36 -48.63 -2.72
N ASN A 633 16.23 -49.35 -2.71
CA ASN A 633 15.84 -50.23 -3.79
C ASN A 633 15.65 -49.54 -5.17
N GLN A 634 15.32 -48.24 -5.21
CA GLN A 634 15.19 -47.53 -6.47
C GLN A 634 16.55 -47.24 -7.07
N GLN A 635 17.52 -46.86 -6.25
CA GLN A 635 18.90 -46.63 -6.68
C GLN A 635 19.56 -47.93 -7.19
N ILE A 636 19.30 -49.05 -6.53
CA ILE A 636 19.79 -50.38 -6.99
C ILE A 636 19.30 -50.66 -8.42
N GLN A 637 18.03 -50.42 -8.74
CA GLN A 637 17.49 -50.66 -10.08
C GLN A 637 18.13 -49.75 -11.14
N ILE A 638 18.37 -48.45 -10.79
CA ILE A 638 19.05 -47.52 -11.68
C ILE A 638 20.47 -47.96 -11.98
N VAL A 639 21.24 -48.36 -10.93
CA VAL A 639 22.62 -48.82 -11.10
C VAL A 639 22.67 -50.11 -11.88
N LYS A 640 21.74 -51.04 -11.67
CA LYS A 640 21.62 -52.26 -12.46
C LYS A 640 21.47 -51.98 -13.97
N GLN A 641 20.63 -51.01 -14.33
CA GLN A 641 20.49 -50.61 -15.73
C GLN A 641 21.80 -50.04 -16.31
N ILE A 642 22.47 -49.20 -15.52
CA ILE A 642 23.73 -48.57 -15.91
C ILE A 642 24.84 -49.60 -16.10
N VAL A 643 24.98 -50.59 -15.20
CA VAL A 643 25.97 -51.66 -15.33
C VAL A 643 25.69 -52.51 -16.57
N ASN A 644 24.43 -52.83 -16.84
CA ASN A 644 24.05 -53.50 -18.08
C ASN A 644 24.42 -52.69 -19.34
N GLU A 645 24.19 -51.36 -19.32
CA GLU A 645 24.63 -50.48 -20.41
C GLU A 645 26.15 -50.44 -20.56
N MET A 646 26.92 -50.45 -19.44
CA MET A 646 28.38 -50.52 -19.46
C MET A 646 28.83 -51.78 -20.17
N HIS A 647 28.26 -52.93 -19.83
CA HIS A 647 28.57 -54.23 -20.46
C HIS A 647 28.23 -54.25 -21.97
N VAL A 648 27.08 -53.69 -22.36
CA VAL A 648 26.69 -53.56 -23.79
C VAL A 648 27.73 -52.78 -24.59
N HIS A 649 28.38 -51.79 -23.98
CA HIS A 649 29.43 -51.00 -24.60
C HIS A 649 30.85 -51.56 -24.36
N GLY A 650 31.00 -52.76 -23.80
CA GLY A 650 32.26 -53.46 -23.60
C GLY A 650 33.11 -52.87 -22.46
N PHE A 651 32.51 -52.22 -21.49
CA PHE A 651 33.17 -51.82 -20.24
C PHE A 651 33.00 -52.91 -19.19
N LEU A 652 33.99 -53.08 -18.32
CA LEU A 652 33.88 -53.87 -17.10
C LEU A 652 33.44 -52.96 -15.94
N CYS A 653 32.84 -53.55 -14.91
CA CYS A 653 32.39 -52.85 -13.73
C CYS A 653 32.91 -53.51 -12.46
N SER A 654 33.51 -52.74 -11.56
CA SER A 654 33.90 -53.21 -10.23
C SER A 654 33.20 -52.45 -9.12
N LEU A 655 32.95 -53.17 -8.03
CA LEU A 655 32.39 -52.61 -6.80
C LEU A 655 33.51 -52.31 -5.82
N ASP A 656 33.70 -51.02 -5.52
CA ASP A 656 34.76 -50.52 -4.66
C ASP A 656 34.32 -50.33 -3.20
N ASP A 657 35.27 -50.36 -2.25
CA ASP A 657 35.05 -50.22 -0.80
C ASP A 657 34.06 -51.28 -0.24
N PHE A 658 34.00 -52.48 -0.82
CA PHE A 658 33.01 -53.48 -0.45
C PHE A 658 33.13 -53.92 0.99
N GLY A 659 32.00 -53.89 1.74
CA GLY A 659 31.88 -54.37 3.12
C GLY A 659 31.72 -53.29 4.18
N PHE A 660 31.71 -51.99 3.77
CA PHE A 660 31.47 -50.84 4.65
C PHE A 660 29.98 -50.52 4.87
N GLY A 661 29.12 -50.90 3.92
CA GLY A 661 27.71 -50.58 3.92
C GLY A 661 26.82 -51.70 4.49
N TYR A 662 25.60 -51.31 4.88
CA TYR A 662 24.59 -52.24 5.42
C TYR A 662 23.98 -53.19 4.39
N SER A 663 24.27 -53.06 3.08
CA SER A 663 23.54 -53.71 1.98
C SER A 663 24.42 -54.57 1.07
N SER A 664 25.69 -54.78 1.38
CA SER A 664 26.72 -55.40 0.49
C SER A 664 26.29 -56.71 -0.15
N LEU A 665 25.72 -57.66 0.58
CA LEU A 665 25.31 -58.98 0.04
C LEU A 665 24.06 -58.94 -0.84
N ALA A 666 23.14 -57.99 -0.59
CA ALA A 666 21.94 -57.80 -1.41
C ALA A 666 22.30 -57.27 -2.82
N LEU A 667 23.37 -56.49 -2.91
CA LEU A 667 23.86 -55.92 -4.18
C LEU A 667 24.39 -57.01 -5.12
N LEU A 668 25.14 -57.97 -4.59
CA LEU A 668 25.70 -59.08 -5.40
C LEU A 668 24.62 -59.95 -6.05
N LYS A 669 23.42 -59.96 -5.48
CA LYS A 669 22.27 -60.65 -6.07
C LYS A 669 21.64 -59.86 -7.23
N GLU A 670 21.63 -58.54 -7.14
CA GLU A 670 20.84 -57.70 -8.04
C GLU A 670 21.66 -57.09 -9.17
N VAL A 671 22.96 -56.83 -8.97
CA VAL A 671 23.84 -56.12 -9.91
C VAL A 671 24.93 -57.08 -10.40
N ASP A 672 25.07 -57.20 -11.71
CA ASP A 672 26.05 -58.10 -12.37
C ASP A 672 27.40 -57.35 -12.50
N VAL A 673 28.21 -57.41 -11.44
CA VAL A 673 29.55 -56.78 -11.41
C VAL A 673 30.63 -57.83 -11.76
N ASP A 674 31.67 -57.37 -12.45
CA ASP A 674 32.77 -58.26 -12.86
C ASP A 674 33.79 -58.49 -11.74
N THR A 675 33.99 -57.48 -10.89
CA THR A 675 35.03 -57.49 -9.85
C THR A 675 34.51 -56.86 -8.54
N ILE A 676 34.96 -57.41 -7.41
CA ILE A 676 34.76 -56.85 -6.07
C ILE A 676 36.14 -56.47 -5.51
N LYS A 677 36.28 -55.26 -4.99
CA LYS A 677 37.47 -54.76 -4.31
C LYS A 677 37.23 -54.81 -2.81
N LEU A 678 37.94 -55.64 -2.08
CA LEU A 678 37.88 -55.72 -0.63
C LEU A 678 38.76 -54.64 -0.03
N ASP A 679 38.13 -53.70 0.74
CA ASP A 679 38.82 -52.60 1.37
C ASP A 679 39.91 -53.04 2.35
N ARG A 680 40.96 -52.27 2.46
CA ARG A 680 42.12 -52.48 3.34
C ARG A 680 41.75 -52.76 4.80
N GLN A 681 40.61 -52.29 5.29
CA GLN A 681 40.18 -52.48 6.69
C GLN A 681 39.90 -53.96 7.01
N PHE A 682 39.57 -54.79 6.02
CA PHE A 682 39.46 -56.22 6.21
C PHE A 682 40.81 -56.88 6.55
N PHE A 683 41.90 -56.21 6.27
CA PHE A 683 43.25 -56.70 6.46
C PHE A 683 44.01 -56.02 7.60
N PHE A 684 43.37 -55.08 8.33
CA PHE A 684 43.92 -54.48 9.52
C PHE A 684 43.60 -55.28 10.79
N GLY A 685 44.67 -55.78 11.45
CA GLY A 685 44.62 -56.52 12.71
C GLY A 685 44.59 -58.04 12.56
N ASP A 686 45.23 -58.71 13.52
CA ASP A 686 45.38 -60.20 13.53
C ASP A 686 44.16 -60.97 14.08
N SER A 687 42.96 -60.57 13.66
CA SER A 687 41.74 -61.20 14.13
C SER A 687 41.38 -62.39 13.24
N ASP A 688 41.50 -63.62 13.76
CA ASP A 688 41.04 -64.89 13.14
C ASP A 688 39.58 -64.78 12.64
N LYS A 689 38.75 -63.95 13.30
CA LYS A 689 37.37 -63.76 12.89
C LYS A 689 37.27 -63.00 11.57
N MET A 690 38.11 -62.02 11.37
CA MET A 690 38.09 -61.17 10.16
C MET A 690 38.57 -62.03 8.95
N TRP A 691 39.66 -62.81 9.08
CA TRP A 691 40.11 -63.69 8.03
C TRP A 691 39.07 -64.79 7.66
N LYS A 692 38.27 -65.28 8.62
CA LYS A 692 37.14 -66.16 8.33
C LYS A 692 36.08 -65.52 7.49
N VAL A 693 35.82 -64.18 7.72
CA VAL A 693 34.90 -63.42 6.89
C VAL A 693 35.43 -63.23 5.48
N VAL A 694 36.68 -62.78 5.33
CA VAL A 694 37.35 -62.62 4.05
C VAL A 694 37.28 -63.92 3.24
N ASN A 695 37.61 -65.04 3.88
CA ASN A 695 37.60 -66.41 3.22
C ASN A 695 36.20 -66.75 2.69
N LYS A 696 35.12 -66.43 3.46
CA LYS A 696 33.76 -66.69 3.02
C LYS A 696 33.33 -65.74 1.89
N LEU A 697 33.81 -64.51 1.91
CA LEU A 697 33.55 -63.57 0.82
C LEU A 697 34.23 -64.00 -0.47
N ILE A 698 35.49 -64.44 -0.41
CA ILE A 698 36.25 -65.01 -1.57
C ILE A 698 35.50 -66.18 -2.14
N SER A 699 35.08 -67.12 -1.29
CA SER A 699 34.33 -68.31 -1.72
C SER A 699 33.01 -67.92 -2.40
N LEU A 700 32.25 -67.00 -1.81
CA LEU A 700 30.97 -66.56 -2.36
C LEU A 700 31.15 -65.89 -3.73
N ALA A 701 32.12 -65.00 -3.88
CA ALA A 701 32.38 -64.32 -5.13
C ALA A 701 32.72 -65.30 -6.25
N LYS A 702 33.54 -66.33 -5.96
CA LYS A 702 33.86 -67.41 -6.92
C LYS A 702 32.63 -68.16 -7.34
N GLU A 703 31.75 -68.54 -6.40
CA GLU A 703 30.51 -69.25 -6.72
C GLU A 703 29.61 -68.42 -7.65
N LEU A 704 29.68 -67.07 -7.54
CA LEU A 704 28.96 -66.12 -8.39
C LEU A 704 29.69 -65.74 -9.68
N GLY A 705 30.93 -66.22 -9.88
CA GLY A 705 31.77 -65.95 -11.08
C GLY A 705 32.36 -64.54 -11.07
N ILE A 706 32.45 -63.90 -9.90
CA ILE A 706 32.93 -62.50 -9.71
C ILE A 706 34.40 -62.52 -9.27
N HIS A 707 35.27 -61.74 -9.88
CA HIS A 707 36.68 -61.65 -9.48
C HIS A 707 36.82 -60.80 -8.17
N ILE A 708 37.89 -61.16 -7.40
CA ILE A 708 38.22 -60.43 -6.18
C ILE A 708 39.60 -59.80 -6.28
N VAL A 709 39.63 -58.52 -5.90
CA VAL A 709 40.86 -57.74 -5.64
C VAL A 709 40.95 -57.47 -4.14
N ALA A 710 42.00 -57.88 -3.48
CA ALA A 710 42.30 -57.46 -2.10
C ALA A 710 43.15 -56.22 -2.13
N GLU A 711 42.66 -55.16 -1.48
CA GLU A 711 43.31 -53.84 -1.48
C GLU A 711 44.13 -53.55 -0.22
N GLY A 712 45.05 -52.58 -0.34
CA GLY A 712 45.83 -52.08 0.79
C GLY A 712 46.74 -53.14 1.43
N ILE A 713 47.16 -54.15 0.66
CA ILE A 713 48.04 -55.19 1.15
C ILE A 713 49.48 -54.71 1.25
N GLU A 714 50.06 -54.83 2.45
CA GLU A 714 51.35 -54.24 2.81
C GLU A 714 52.41 -55.35 3.23
N THR A 715 51.93 -56.51 3.67
CA THR A 715 52.84 -57.56 4.23
C THR A 715 52.79 -58.86 3.46
N SER A 716 53.91 -59.62 3.55
CA SER A 716 54.04 -60.96 2.93
C SER A 716 53.11 -61.97 3.55
N GLU A 717 52.81 -61.87 4.83
CA GLU A 717 51.86 -62.70 5.56
C GLU A 717 50.47 -62.62 4.97
N GLN A 718 50.03 -61.38 4.66
CA GLN A 718 48.73 -61.13 4.00
C GLN A 718 48.69 -61.87 2.62
N ILE A 719 49.73 -61.73 1.85
CA ILE A 719 49.82 -62.43 0.55
C ILE A 719 49.69 -63.97 0.68
N ILE A 720 50.35 -64.56 1.68
CA ILE A 720 50.30 -66.02 1.93
C ILE A 720 48.86 -66.42 2.24
N CYS A 721 48.21 -65.72 3.19
CA CYS A 721 46.81 -65.99 3.54
C CYS A 721 45.84 -65.81 2.36
N LEU A 722 46.03 -64.81 1.52
CA LEU A 722 45.19 -64.58 0.34
C LEU A 722 45.42 -65.68 -0.74
N LYS A 723 46.64 -66.16 -0.92
CA LYS A 723 46.97 -67.31 -1.81
C LYS A 723 46.33 -68.61 -1.32
N GLU A 724 46.37 -68.86 -0.01
CA GLU A 724 45.77 -70.03 0.59
C GLU A 724 44.24 -70.06 0.42
N ASN A 725 43.61 -68.86 0.37
CA ASN A 725 42.20 -68.71 0.16
C ASN A 725 41.82 -68.48 -1.32
N ASP A 726 42.80 -68.67 -2.22
CA ASP A 726 42.60 -68.59 -3.65
C ASP A 726 42.02 -67.31 -4.15
N CYS A 727 42.42 -66.14 -3.52
CA CYS A 727 42.08 -64.78 -4.00
C CYS A 727 42.69 -64.55 -5.40
N ASP A 728 41.96 -63.87 -6.30
CA ASP A 728 42.39 -63.71 -7.68
C ASP A 728 43.47 -62.65 -7.84
N MET A 729 43.33 -61.52 -7.25
CA MET A 729 44.18 -60.33 -7.46
C MET A 729 44.46 -59.56 -6.15
N VAL A 730 45.60 -58.92 -6.14
CA VAL A 730 46.02 -58.07 -5.02
C VAL A 730 46.50 -56.69 -5.55
N GLN A 731 46.18 -55.72 -4.81
CA GLN A 731 46.66 -54.32 -5.00
C GLN A 731 47.13 -53.77 -3.65
N GLY A 732 48.35 -53.22 -3.60
CA GLY A 732 48.86 -52.64 -2.35
C GLY A 732 50.32 -52.26 -2.40
N TYR A 733 50.80 -51.63 -1.31
CA TYR A 733 52.16 -51.12 -1.21
C TYR A 733 53.21 -52.21 -1.13
N ILE A 734 52.81 -53.45 -0.87
CA ILE A 734 53.69 -54.61 -0.97
C ILE A 734 54.29 -54.78 -2.40
N TYR A 735 53.56 -54.40 -3.44
CA TYR A 735 54.00 -54.45 -4.82
C TYR A 735 54.47 -53.07 -5.30
N SER A 736 53.58 -52.06 -5.25
CA SER A 736 53.94 -50.67 -5.63
C SER A 736 52.92 -49.68 -5.04
N LYS A 737 53.43 -48.49 -4.70
CA LYS A 737 52.56 -47.30 -4.55
C LYS A 737 52.07 -46.89 -5.94
N PRO A 738 51.02 -46.04 -6.02
CA PRO A 738 50.69 -45.36 -7.27
C PRO A 738 51.93 -44.64 -7.84
N ILE A 739 52.31 -44.97 -9.07
CA ILE A 739 53.51 -44.48 -9.78
C ILE A 739 53.15 -43.79 -11.10
N THR A 740 53.99 -42.97 -11.63
CA THR A 740 53.76 -42.31 -12.93
C THR A 740 53.63 -43.35 -14.04
N VAL A 741 53.00 -42.99 -15.16
CA VAL A 741 52.85 -43.87 -16.32
C VAL A 741 54.21 -44.40 -16.80
N SER A 742 55.26 -43.53 -16.82
CA SER A 742 56.63 -43.91 -17.22
C SER A 742 57.28 -44.93 -16.28
N GLU A 743 57.13 -44.74 -14.98
CA GLU A 743 57.63 -45.70 -13.97
C GLU A 743 56.83 -47.03 -14.04
N PHE A 744 55.51 -46.95 -14.24
CA PHE A 744 54.68 -48.14 -14.41
C PHE A 744 55.09 -48.95 -15.61
N MET A 745 55.43 -48.33 -16.72
CA MET A 745 55.87 -49.00 -17.90
C MET A 745 57.22 -49.78 -17.67
N VAL A 746 58.18 -49.15 -16.98
CA VAL A 746 59.42 -49.79 -16.59
C VAL A 746 59.12 -50.96 -15.66
N TRP A 747 58.29 -50.74 -14.65
CA TRP A 747 57.92 -51.81 -13.71
C TRP A 747 57.16 -52.97 -14.40
N PHE A 748 56.23 -52.67 -15.32
CA PHE A 748 55.49 -53.67 -16.10
C PHE A 748 56.41 -54.56 -16.98
N ASP A 749 57.44 -53.91 -17.61
CA ASP A 749 58.38 -54.66 -18.47
C ASP A 749 59.38 -55.51 -17.67
N THR A 750 59.68 -55.20 -16.45
CA THR A 750 60.69 -55.85 -15.61
C THR A 750 60.06 -56.87 -14.65
N TYR A 751 58.77 -56.64 -14.22
CA TYR A 751 58.10 -57.55 -13.26
C TYR A 751 57.96 -58.93 -13.80
N GLY A 752 58.49 -59.93 -13.05
CA GLY A 752 58.42 -61.36 -13.42
C GLY A 752 59.62 -61.82 -14.28
N ARG A 753 60.57 -60.90 -14.69
CA ARG A 753 61.77 -61.31 -15.40
C ARG A 753 62.95 -61.66 -14.47
N GLU A 754 62.86 -61.27 -13.20
CA GLU A 754 63.89 -61.48 -12.18
C GLU A 754 63.65 -62.76 -11.34
N LYS A 755 62.85 -63.69 -11.87
CA LYS A 755 62.67 -64.99 -11.19
C LYS A 755 63.03 -66.19 -12.07
#